data_59d4b999799e4d8874b647521bd0a21d
#
_entry.id   59d4b999799e4d8874b647521bd0a21d
#
_cell.length_a   1.000
_cell.length_b   1.000
_cell.length_c   1.000
_cell.angle_alpha   90.00
_cell.angle_beta   90.00
_cell.angle_gamma   90.00
#
_symmetry.space_group_name_H-M   'P 1'
#
loop_
_entity.id
_entity.type
_entity.pdbx_description
1 polymer ?
#
loop_
_entity_poly.entity_id
_entity_poly.type
_entity_poly.pdbx_seq_one_letter_code
_entity_poly.pdbx_strand_id
1 'polypeptide(L)'
;MGKTIHLVFKTHLDIGFTNLARRVRQQYHEHFIPQALETGEHFHGEDPGNPRFIWTTGSWLIADYLASAGPAEVARLERAIDRGLIRWHALPFTTHSELMSPALFRAGLSYSHDLDRRFGRTTMAAKMTDVPGHTRGIVPLLAEAGVRFLHLGVNEASPVPDVPELFRWRADSGEEVVVMYQDSYGGTHFPAGRAEGLSFAHTNDNAGPQSVSQTIDAYRHLQKQHPDATIRASTLDAYGELLWARREELPVVDFEIGDSWIHGAGSDPTKVSRFLALQRLYDEFVAEGLTTERQAFGRGLAMVPEHTWGIDIKTFLRDETAWDRQDFEAARAKDPRFAFSEESWAEQRRYLDSATDQLDAADRARAAVVWSEAVPQPLQGTAHAARESIEVAGWRLSIDPSTGDIVSLTSRGGTKVAGGGVLAGYRYESYDASDMTKHLDSYLTTRPDWAILDHDKPGLGNARTVRSAQWQPRLLEVTRGDRAVSVRAEMPAEAVRELGAPPSIELTLEPIDERRMQLSLILRDKPANRMPEASFLNFAPDRATDWRYRKMGAWQDPERTAPRGGGQLQAAEAVSAKLTGGRLIVTPLDTPLVAPLDWPFMVFNVAPLDLSAGIRFNLHNNKWATNFPMWWGGSFVARFVIEIGPTVA
;
A
#
# COMPACT_ATOMS: atom_id res chain seq x y z
N MET A 1 30.32 31.47 5.27
CA MET A 1 30.48 30.46 4.20
C MET A 1 29.38 30.68 3.19
N GLY A 2 29.68 30.65 1.89
CA GLY A 2 28.68 30.76 0.84
C GLY A 2 27.71 29.56 0.90
N LYS A 3 26.46 29.75 0.44
CA LYS A 3 25.50 28.66 0.33
C LYS A 3 25.86 27.75 -0.84
N THR A 4 25.60 26.43 -0.70
CA THR A 4 25.75 25.44 -1.77
C THR A 4 24.41 24.75 -2.01
N ILE A 5 24.00 24.60 -3.27
CA ILE A 5 22.83 23.83 -3.66
C ILE A 5 23.30 22.54 -4.34
N HIS A 6 22.93 21.41 -3.74
CA HIS A 6 23.06 20.09 -4.34
C HIS A 6 21.88 19.86 -5.28
N LEU A 7 22.08 20.01 -6.59
CA LEU A 7 21.06 19.84 -7.60
C LEU A 7 21.03 18.38 -8.07
N VAL A 8 19.93 17.68 -7.80
CA VAL A 8 19.69 16.30 -8.21
C VAL A 8 18.67 16.28 -9.36
N PHE A 9 19.05 15.75 -10.50
CA PHE A 9 18.16 15.56 -11.64
C PHE A 9 17.41 14.25 -11.48
N LYS A 10 16.08 14.31 -11.45
CA LYS A 10 15.21 13.18 -11.17
C LYS A 10 13.93 13.23 -11.99
N THR A 11 13.42 12.06 -12.33
CA THR A 11 12.08 11.86 -12.88
C THR A 11 11.25 11.06 -11.89
N HIS A 12 9.97 11.39 -11.71
CA HIS A 12 9.03 10.48 -11.04
C HIS A 12 8.66 9.34 -11.99
N LEU A 13 8.79 8.12 -11.50
CA LEU A 13 8.43 6.91 -12.22
C LEU A 13 7.17 6.31 -11.61
N ASP A 14 6.12 6.25 -12.40
CA ASP A 14 4.94 5.41 -12.19
C ASP A 14 5.03 4.22 -13.13
N ILE A 15 4.91 3.00 -12.63
CA ILE A 15 4.87 1.82 -13.49
C ILE A 15 3.42 1.60 -13.96
N GLY A 16 2.94 2.54 -14.79
CA GLY A 16 1.57 2.73 -15.22
C GLY A 16 1.20 4.21 -15.27
N PHE A 17 0.05 4.60 -14.72
CA PHE A 17 -0.54 5.92 -14.58
C PHE A 17 -0.77 6.65 -15.92
N THR A 18 0.29 7.11 -16.57
CA THR A 18 0.23 7.86 -17.84
C THR A 18 -0.07 6.98 -19.05
N ASN A 19 0.00 5.66 -18.91
CA ASN A 19 -0.39 4.63 -19.89
C ASN A 19 -0.42 3.27 -19.20
N LEU A 20 -0.66 2.20 -19.96
CA LEU A 20 -0.45 0.83 -19.49
C LEU A 20 1.01 0.62 -19.07
N ALA A 21 1.24 -0.15 -18.02
CA ALA A 21 2.57 -0.34 -17.44
C ALA A 21 3.63 -0.80 -18.48
N ARG A 22 3.26 -1.72 -19.39
CA ARG A 22 4.15 -2.17 -20.49
C ARG A 22 4.55 -1.02 -21.43
N ARG A 23 3.66 -0.05 -21.66
CA ARG A 23 3.92 1.10 -22.53
C ARG A 23 4.83 2.12 -21.84
N VAL A 24 4.59 2.38 -20.56
CA VAL A 24 5.48 3.22 -19.75
C VAL A 24 6.88 2.63 -19.72
N ARG A 25 7.02 1.34 -19.41
CA ARG A 25 8.32 0.64 -19.44
C ARG A 25 9.00 0.77 -20.81
N GLN A 26 8.26 0.54 -21.90
CA GLN A 26 8.77 0.70 -23.26
C GLN A 26 9.27 2.13 -23.52
N GLN A 27 8.51 3.15 -23.10
CA GLN A 27 8.86 4.55 -23.24
C GLN A 27 10.17 4.91 -22.50
N TYR A 28 10.35 4.37 -21.28
CA TYR A 28 11.61 4.55 -20.56
C TYR A 28 12.79 3.93 -21.30
N HIS A 29 12.61 2.73 -21.83
CA HIS A 29 13.69 2.02 -22.54
C HIS A 29 14.04 2.67 -23.88
N GLU A 30 13.05 3.06 -24.67
CA GLU A 30 13.26 3.53 -26.04
C GLU A 30 13.57 5.03 -26.13
N HIS A 31 13.13 5.83 -25.12
CA HIS A 31 13.23 7.28 -25.19
C HIS A 31 13.92 7.90 -23.98
N PHE A 32 13.48 7.62 -22.75
CA PHE A 32 13.91 8.38 -21.59
C PHE A 32 15.32 8.03 -21.12
N ILE A 33 15.69 6.74 -21.07
CA ILE A 33 17.07 6.34 -20.74
C ILE A 33 18.04 6.84 -21.82
N PRO A 34 17.80 6.66 -23.13
CA PRO A 34 18.60 7.29 -24.17
C PRO A 34 18.77 8.80 -24.02
N GLN A 35 17.70 9.55 -23.71
CA GLN A 35 17.74 10.99 -23.48
C GLN A 35 18.61 11.38 -22.27
N ALA A 36 18.52 10.63 -21.16
CA ALA A 36 19.39 10.85 -20.00
C ALA A 36 20.87 10.64 -20.35
N LEU A 37 21.16 9.60 -21.14
CA LEU A 37 22.52 9.33 -21.63
C LEU A 37 23.02 10.45 -22.53
N GLU A 38 22.23 10.90 -23.49
CA GLU A 38 22.59 12.01 -24.39
C GLU A 38 22.87 13.30 -23.64
N THR A 39 22.00 13.66 -22.68
CA THR A 39 22.18 14.87 -21.87
C THR A 39 23.44 14.78 -20.99
N GLY A 40 23.67 13.64 -20.34
CA GLY A 40 24.87 13.41 -19.55
C GLY A 40 26.15 13.43 -20.36
N GLU A 41 26.15 12.75 -21.51
CA GLU A 41 27.30 12.68 -22.45
C GLU A 41 27.64 14.09 -23.01
N HIS A 42 26.64 14.91 -23.32
CA HIS A 42 26.83 16.29 -23.79
C HIS A 42 27.64 17.11 -22.77
N PHE A 43 27.20 17.20 -21.53
CA PHE A 43 27.87 17.99 -20.50
C PHE A 43 29.23 17.38 -20.09
N HIS A 44 29.37 16.06 -20.09
CA HIS A 44 30.65 15.40 -19.88
C HIS A 44 31.66 15.71 -21.00
N GLY A 45 31.18 15.86 -22.23
CA GLY A 45 32.02 16.27 -23.36
C GLY A 45 32.51 17.71 -23.25
N GLU A 46 31.74 18.61 -22.64
CA GLU A 46 32.12 20.01 -22.40
C GLU A 46 33.18 20.13 -21.27
N ASP A 47 32.93 19.48 -20.12
CA ASP A 47 33.82 19.52 -18.96
C ASP A 47 33.71 18.21 -18.15
N PRO A 48 34.57 17.21 -18.40
CA PRO A 48 34.56 15.95 -17.65
C PRO A 48 34.80 16.10 -16.13
N GLY A 49 35.49 17.15 -15.73
CA GLY A 49 35.83 17.41 -14.33
C GLY A 49 34.73 18.07 -13.49
N ASN A 50 33.70 18.59 -14.16
CA ASN A 50 32.60 19.34 -13.52
C ASN A 50 31.26 18.93 -14.09
N PRO A 51 30.70 17.80 -13.66
CA PRO A 51 29.43 17.30 -14.18
C PRO A 51 28.31 18.30 -13.92
N ARG A 52 27.53 18.61 -14.94
CA ARG A 52 26.37 19.50 -14.85
C ARG A 52 25.04 18.74 -14.85
N PHE A 53 25.08 17.44 -15.14
CA PHE A 53 23.90 16.58 -15.15
C PHE A 53 24.27 15.20 -14.60
N ILE A 54 23.56 14.76 -13.57
CA ILE A 54 23.64 13.41 -13.01
C ILE A 54 22.19 12.94 -12.82
N TRP A 55 21.74 12.01 -13.65
CA TRP A 55 20.38 11.50 -13.54
C TRP A 55 20.27 10.44 -12.46
N THR A 56 19.35 10.64 -11.52
CA THR A 56 19.08 9.72 -10.40
C THR A 56 17.72 9.08 -10.55
N THR A 57 17.63 7.76 -10.38
CA THR A 57 16.38 6.99 -10.46
C THR A 57 16.34 5.86 -9.42
N GLY A 58 15.22 5.16 -9.30
CA GLY A 58 15.11 3.93 -8.52
C GLY A 58 15.96 2.81 -9.12
N SER A 59 16.48 1.94 -8.28
CA SER A 59 17.40 0.87 -8.70
C SER A 59 16.78 -0.13 -9.69
N TRP A 60 15.46 -0.37 -9.59
CA TRP A 60 14.77 -1.29 -10.50
C TRP A 60 14.89 -0.89 -11.97
N LEU A 61 14.69 0.39 -12.31
CA LEU A 61 14.70 0.84 -13.69
C LEU A 61 16.04 0.58 -14.39
N ILE A 62 17.14 0.78 -13.67
CA ILE A 62 18.50 0.50 -14.20
C ILE A 62 18.71 -1.01 -14.36
N ALA A 63 18.29 -1.80 -13.36
CA ALA A 63 18.42 -3.27 -13.42
C ALA A 63 17.56 -3.86 -14.56
N ASP A 64 16.35 -3.34 -14.75
CA ASP A 64 15.42 -3.76 -15.80
C ASP A 64 15.96 -3.46 -17.21
N TYR A 65 16.55 -2.27 -17.39
CA TYR A 65 17.19 -1.93 -18.67
C TYR A 65 18.41 -2.80 -18.95
N LEU A 66 19.30 -3.01 -17.97
CA LEU A 66 20.47 -3.88 -18.12
C LEU A 66 20.11 -5.34 -18.43
N ALA A 67 18.93 -5.79 -18.00
CA ALA A 67 18.46 -7.16 -18.25
C ALA A 67 17.80 -7.35 -19.61
N SER A 68 17.31 -6.28 -20.26
CA SER A 68 16.43 -6.40 -21.43
C SER A 68 16.88 -5.60 -22.66
N ALA A 69 17.79 -4.63 -22.51
CA ALA A 69 18.32 -3.86 -23.63
C ALA A 69 19.36 -4.64 -24.45
N GLY A 70 19.63 -4.19 -25.67
CA GLY A 70 20.64 -4.79 -26.54
C GLY A 70 22.08 -4.56 -26.05
N PRO A 71 23.07 -5.36 -26.52
CA PRO A 71 24.44 -5.24 -26.00
C PRO A 71 25.08 -3.85 -26.17
N ALA A 72 24.75 -3.13 -27.24
CA ALA A 72 25.28 -1.80 -27.52
C ALA A 72 24.70 -0.76 -26.51
N GLU A 73 23.42 -0.84 -26.25
CA GLU A 73 22.68 0.00 -25.29
C GLU A 73 23.17 -0.27 -23.87
N VAL A 74 23.33 -1.54 -23.50
CA VAL A 74 23.91 -1.93 -22.20
C VAL A 74 25.30 -1.34 -22.04
N ALA A 75 26.19 -1.52 -23.03
CA ALA A 75 27.56 -0.98 -22.97
C ALA A 75 27.59 0.56 -22.90
N ARG A 76 26.60 1.25 -23.53
CA ARG A 76 26.47 2.72 -23.43
C ARG A 76 26.07 3.14 -22.00
N LEU A 77 25.07 2.45 -21.41
CA LEU A 77 24.65 2.71 -20.03
C LEU A 77 25.78 2.44 -19.04
N GLU A 78 26.51 1.33 -19.18
CA GLU A 78 27.66 0.99 -18.32
C GLU A 78 28.73 2.10 -18.33
N ARG A 79 29.11 2.58 -19.52
CA ARG A 79 30.05 3.70 -19.63
C ARG A 79 29.54 4.98 -18.95
N ALA A 80 28.23 5.28 -19.05
CA ALA A 80 27.64 6.44 -18.39
C ALA A 80 27.63 6.28 -16.86
N ILE A 81 27.36 5.08 -16.36
CA ILE A 81 27.45 4.74 -14.93
C ILE A 81 28.89 4.93 -14.45
N ASP A 82 29.90 4.38 -15.15
CA ASP A 82 31.31 4.50 -14.78
C ASP A 82 31.77 5.96 -14.71
N ARG A 83 31.29 6.80 -15.63
CA ARG A 83 31.55 8.26 -15.65
C ARG A 83 30.76 9.04 -14.60
N GLY A 84 29.83 8.39 -13.86
CA GLY A 84 29.04 9.04 -12.82
C GLY A 84 27.84 9.85 -13.33
N LEU A 85 27.44 9.69 -14.59
CA LEU A 85 26.33 10.44 -15.21
C LEU A 85 24.98 9.87 -14.82
N ILE A 86 24.94 8.60 -14.44
CA ILE A 86 23.74 7.85 -14.01
C ILE A 86 23.97 7.34 -12.60
N ARG A 87 22.97 7.52 -11.75
CA ARG A 87 22.93 7.06 -10.36
C ARG A 87 21.59 6.40 -10.05
N TRP A 88 21.58 5.59 -9.01
CA TRP A 88 20.36 5.04 -8.43
C TRP A 88 20.35 5.30 -6.91
N HIS A 89 19.17 5.25 -6.34
CA HIS A 89 18.98 5.17 -4.89
C HIS A 89 18.61 3.75 -4.47
N ALA A 90 18.72 3.42 -3.18
CA ALA A 90 18.62 2.06 -2.67
C ALA A 90 17.26 1.39 -2.95
N LEU A 91 16.16 2.15 -2.94
CA LEU A 91 14.83 1.60 -3.21
C LEU A 91 14.60 1.39 -4.71
N PRO A 92 13.88 0.33 -5.10
CA PRO A 92 13.62 0.04 -6.51
C PRO A 92 12.72 1.09 -7.16
N PHE A 93 11.65 1.49 -6.49
CA PHE A 93 10.61 2.44 -6.88
C PHE A 93 9.82 2.89 -5.62
N THR A 94 8.81 3.73 -5.76
CA THR A 94 7.87 4.06 -4.69
C THR A 94 6.93 2.88 -4.43
N THR A 95 6.71 2.53 -3.16
CA THR A 95 5.93 1.35 -2.77
C THR A 95 5.11 1.61 -1.50
N HIS A 96 3.98 0.93 -1.37
CA HIS A 96 3.21 0.80 -0.13
C HIS A 96 3.92 -0.16 0.83
N SER A 97 4.87 0.37 1.60
CA SER A 97 5.72 -0.45 2.49
C SER A 97 4.93 -1.22 3.56
N GLU A 98 3.76 -0.72 3.97
CA GLU A 98 2.90 -1.40 4.94
C GLU A 98 2.32 -2.74 4.45
N LEU A 99 2.30 -2.98 3.13
CA LEU A 99 1.84 -4.25 2.56
C LEU A 99 2.93 -5.33 2.54
N MET A 100 4.19 -4.96 2.81
CA MET A 100 5.33 -5.85 2.61
C MET A 100 5.76 -6.56 3.89
N SER A 101 6.24 -7.81 3.75
CA SER A 101 7.03 -8.48 4.78
C SER A 101 8.48 -8.00 4.77
N PRO A 102 9.25 -8.20 5.86
CA PRO A 102 10.67 -7.88 5.88
C PRO A 102 11.47 -8.56 4.77
N ALA A 103 11.15 -9.82 4.48
CA ALA A 103 11.84 -10.57 3.43
C ALA A 103 11.57 -9.97 2.04
N LEU A 104 10.32 -9.60 1.77
CA LEU A 104 9.95 -9.01 0.49
C LEU A 104 10.55 -7.61 0.32
N PHE A 105 10.61 -6.80 1.38
CA PHE A 105 11.28 -5.49 1.33
C PHE A 105 12.78 -5.62 1.02
N ARG A 106 13.46 -6.62 1.63
CA ARG A 106 14.86 -6.97 1.29
C ARG A 106 15.00 -7.42 -0.17
N ALA A 107 14.04 -8.16 -0.72
CA ALA A 107 14.05 -8.52 -2.14
C ALA A 107 14.03 -7.27 -3.04
N GLY A 108 13.25 -6.24 -2.69
CA GLY A 108 13.29 -4.94 -3.37
C GLY A 108 14.65 -4.25 -3.27
N LEU A 109 15.26 -4.20 -2.08
CA LEU A 109 16.58 -3.60 -1.86
C LEU A 109 17.70 -4.33 -2.61
N SER A 110 17.52 -5.62 -2.91
CA SER A 110 18.54 -6.42 -3.61
C SER A 110 18.86 -5.93 -5.02
N TYR A 111 17.99 -5.16 -5.67
CA TYR A 111 18.32 -4.50 -6.95
C TYR A 111 19.50 -3.54 -6.81
N SER A 112 19.46 -2.68 -5.80
CA SER A 112 20.56 -1.73 -5.53
C SER A 112 21.84 -2.46 -5.15
N HIS A 113 21.76 -3.48 -4.30
CA HIS A 113 22.94 -4.26 -3.89
C HIS A 113 23.61 -4.95 -5.08
N ASP A 114 22.86 -5.50 -6.04
CA ASP A 114 23.43 -6.13 -7.22
C ASP A 114 24.08 -5.11 -8.15
N LEU A 115 23.46 -3.94 -8.32
CA LEU A 115 24.05 -2.84 -9.09
C LEU A 115 25.34 -2.33 -8.43
N ASP A 116 25.31 -2.13 -7.11
CA ASP A 116 26.48 -1.69 -6.33
C ASP A 116 27.65 -2.66 -6.49
N ARG A 117 27.39 -3.96 -6.37
CA ARG A 117 28.40 -5.00 -6.56
C ARG A 117 28.94 -5.03 -8.00
N ARG A 118 28.06 -4.87 -8.99
CA ARG A 118 28.45 -4.87 -10.41
C ARG A 118 29.35 -3.71 -10.78
N PHE A 119 29.08 -2.52 -10.23
CA PHE A 119 29.77 -1.28 -10.59
C PHE A 119 30.74 -0.77 -9.52
N GLY A 120 31.02 -1.56 -8.46
CA GLY A 120 31.95 -1.19 -7.41
C GLY A 120 31.54 0.07 -6.66
N ARG A 121 30.23 0.21 -6.35
CA ARG A 121 29.67 1.39 -5.67
C ARG A 121 29.07 1.04 -4.32
N THR A 122 28.76 2.06 -3.55
CA THR A 122 28.00 1.95 -2.30
C THR A 122 26.91 3.00 -2.32
N THR A 123 25.65 2.56 -2.26
CA THR A 123 24.48 3.42 -2.20
C THR A 123 24.01 3.54 -0.76
N MET A 124 24.01 4.77 -0.21
CA MET A 124 23.62 5.03 1.17
C MET A 124 22.35 5.88 1.29
N ALA A 125 21.79 6.32 0.18
CA ALA A 125 20.59 7.13 0.15
C ALA A 125 19.43 6.40 -0.52
N ALA A 126 18.23 6.69 -0.03
CA ALA A 126 16.96 6.21 -0.58
C ALA A 126 16.00 7.39 -0.83
N LYS A 127 15.07 7.22 -1.76
CA LYS A 127 14.00 8.18 -2.00
C LYS A 127 12.70 7.47 -2.29
N MET A 128 11.62 7.99 -1.71
CA MET A 128 10.24 7.74 -2.15
C MET A 128 9.58 9.05 -2.53
N THR A 129 8.72 8.98 -3.53
CA THR A 129 8.00 10.15 -4.05
C THR A 129 6.53 9.77 -4.13
N ASP A 130 5.63 10.73 -3.93
CA ASP A 130 4.19 10.60 -4.07
C ASP A 130 3.47 10.08 -2.82
N VAL A 131 3.69 8.84 -2.39
CA VAL A 131 3.09 8.24 -1.19
C VAL A 131 3.48 9.02 0.07
N PRO A 132 2.50 9.49 0.89
CA PRO A 132 2.77 10.43 1.99
C PRO A 132 3.53 9.84 3.17
N GLY A 133 3.62 8.53 3.32
CA GLY A 133 4.34 7.95 4.45
C GLY A 133 4.56 6.46 4.35
N HIS A 134 5.24 5.94 5.35
CA HIS A 134 5.70 4.56 5.40
C HIS A 134 5.68 4.04 6.83
N THR A 135 5.65 2.72 6.99
CA THR A 135 5.78 2.12 8.32
C THR A 135 7.20 2.25 8.87
N ARG A 136 7.31 2.53 10.17
CA ARG A 136 8.59 2.55 10.89
C ARG A 136 9.35 1.22 10.82
N GLY A 137 8.65 0.13 10.52
CA GLY A 137 9.24 -1.19 10.32
C GLY A 137 10.30 -1.26 9.21
N ILE A 138 10.35 -0.28 8.28
CA ILE A 138 11.41 -0.23 7.25
C ILE A 138 12.75 0.26 7.79
N VAL A 139 12.79 0.97 8.94
CA VAL A 139 14.02 1.61 9.46
C VAL A 139 15.15 0.60 9.69
N PRO A 140 14.95 -0.51 10.42
CA PRO A 140 16.01 -1.49 10.62
C PRO A 140 16.44 -2.15 9.30
N LEU A 141 15.55 -2.33 8.35
CA LEU A 141 15.85 -2.94 7.05
C LEU A 141 16.68 -2.00 6.16
N LEU A 142 16.38 -0.71 6.18
CA LEU A 142 17.17 0.31 5.52
C LEU A 142 18.58 0.41 6.13
N ALA A 143 18.67 0.44 7.46
CA ALA A 143 19.95 0.49 8.17
C ALA A 143 20.80 -0.76 7.89
N GLU A 144 20.22 -1.96 7.90
CA GLU A 144 20.85 -3.23 7.52
C GLU A 144 21.42 -3.17 6.10
N ALA A 145 20.67 -2.56 5.17
CA ALA A 145 21.10 -2.36 3.79
C ALA A 145 22.16 -1.26 3.60
N GLY A 146 22.62 -0.60 4.67
CA GLY A 146 23.59 0.49 4.62
C GLY A 146 22.99 1.86 4.28
N VAL A 147 21.66 1.97 4.19
CA VAL A 147 20.97 3.24 3.94
C VAL A 147 21.02 4.10 5.22
N ARG A 148 21.49 5.33 5.08
CA ARG A 148 21.63 6.33 6.14
C ARG A 148 20.77 7.57 5.94
N PHE A 149 20.32 7.77 4.72
CA PHE A 149 19.49 8.92 4.33
C PHE A 149 18.28 8.47 3.51
N LEU A 150 17.10 8.91 3.92
CA LEU A 150 15.84 8.69 3.20
C LEU A 150 15.20 10.05 2.90
N HIS A 151 14.97 10.35 1.65
CA HIS A 151 14.16 11.49 1.23
C HIS A 151 12.72 11.04 0.96
N LEU A 152 11.77 11.69 1.60
CA LEU A 152 10.32 11.54 1.35
C LEU A 152 9.82 12.85 0.72
N GLY A 153 9.23 12.76 -0.46
CA GLY A 153 8.62 13.89 -1.15
C GLY A 153 7.21 13.48 -1.59
N VAL A 154 6.19 14.20 -1.18
CA VAL A 154 4.80 13.77 -1.31
C VAL A 154 4.05 14.55 -2.36
N ASN A 155 2.92 14.02 -2.78
CA ASN A 155 1.94 14.73 -3.61
C ASN A 155 1.47 16.00 -2.88
N GLU A 156 1.56 17.15 -3.55
CA GLU A 156 1.35 18.49 -2.96
C GLU A 156 -0.06 18.71 -2.37
N ALA A 157 -1.04 17.93 -2.79
CA ALA A 157 -2.40 18.00 -2.26
C ALA A 157 -2.64 17.09 -1.05
N SER A 158 -1.73 16.15 -0.77
CA SER A 158 -1.83 15.21 0.34
C SER A 158 -1.51 15.86 1.68
N PRO A 159 -2.13 15.42 2.78
CA PRO A 159 -1.75 15.86 4.12
C PRO A 159 -0.30 15.45 4.42
N VAL A 160 0.42 16.36 5.03
CA VAL A 160 1.76 16.10 5.57
C VAL A 160 1.61 15.64 7.01
N PRO A 161 2.15 14.47 7.40
CA PRO A 161 2.22 14.04 8.79
C PRO A 161 2.92 15.09 9.67
N ASP A 162 2.51 15.18 10.93
CA ASP A 162 3.11 16.12 11.90
C ASP A 162 4.47 15.56 12.37
N VAL A 163 5.47 15.76 11.53
CA VAL A 163 6.88 15.39 11.78
C VAL A 163 7.80 16.56 11.44
N PRO A 164 8.99 16.66 12.05
CA PRO A 164 9.99 17.62 11.62
C PRO A 164 10.38 17.38 10.16
N GLU A 165 10.72 18.44 9.43
CA GLU A 165 11.21 18.33 8.06
C GLU A 165 12.51 17.51 7.94
N LEU A 166 13.36 17.55 8.95
CA LEU A 166 14.62 16.81 9.02
C LEU A 166 14.76 16.18 10.42
N PHE A 167 14.86 14.85 10.49
CA PHE A 167 14.88 14.11 11.73
C PHE A 167 15.63 12.77 11.62
N ARG A 168 15.94 12.16 12.75
CA ARG A 168 16.33 10.75 12.84
C ARG A 168 15.09 9.91 13.08
N TRP A 169 14.77 9.02 12.16
CA TRP A 169 13.70 8.05 12.35
C TRP A 169 14.27 6.80 12.97
N ARG A 170 13.84 6.48 14.19
CA ARG A 170 14.42 5.43 15.02
C ARG A 170 13.45 4.28 15.25
N ALA A 171 13.93 3.06 15.05
CA ALA A 171 13.23 1.83 15.42
C ALA A 171 13.36 1.54 16.92
N ASP A 172 12.50 0.66 17.45
CA ASP A 172 12.59 0.22 18.85
C ASP A 172 13.87 -0.58 19.15
N SER A 173 14.43 -1.23 18.15
CA SER A 173 15.70 -1.96 18.20
C SER A 173 16.93 -1.04 18.21
N GLY A 174 16.75 0.26 17.97
CA GLY A 174 17.78 1.29 18.08
C GLY A 174 18.39 1.75 16.77
N GLU A 175 18.16 1.05 15.66
CA GLU A 175 18.59 1.48 14.32
C GLU A 175 17.91 2.79 13.94
N GLU A 176 18.61 3.58 13.14
CA GLU A 176 18.09 4.87 12.68
C GLU A 176 18.51 5.20 11.26
N VAL A 177 17.69 6.03 10.61
CA VAL A 177 18.01 6.68 9.34
C VAL A 177 17.69 8.18 9.46
N VAL A 178 18.46 9.02 8.80
CA VAL A 178 18.10 10.44 8.66
C VAL A 178 17.02 10.57 7.60
N VAL A 179 15.92 11.20 7.94
CA VAL A 179 14.81 11.46 7.02
C VAL A 179 14.73 12.95 6.74
N MET A 180 14.64 13.31 5.47
CA MET A 180 14.20 14.63 5.02
C MET A 180 12.80 14.47 4.42
N TYR A 181 11.80 15.11 5.04
CA TYR A 181 10.41 15.05 4.62
C TYR A 181 10.00 16.39 4.00
N GLN A 182 9.57 16.37 2.74
CA GLN A 182 9.10 17.55 2.02
C GLN A 182 7.63 17.39 1.59
N ASP A 183 6.88 18.50 1.63
CA ASP A 183 5.47 18.61 1.25
C ASP A 183 5.24 18.65 -0.27
N SER A 184 6.26 18.36 -1.03
CA SER A 184 6.27 18.30 -2.50
C SER A 184 7.25 17.24 -2.97
N TYR A 185 7.33 17.00 -4.26
CA TYR A 185 8.29 16.04 -4.85
C TYR A 185 9.76 16.42 -4.65
N GLY A 186 10.03 17.59 -4.13
CA GLY A 186 11.36 18.06 -3.74
C GLY A 186 11.77 19.36 -4.44
N GLY A 187 11.31 20.50 -3.93
CA GLY A 187 11.82 21.82 -4.28
C GLY A 187 13.18 22.11 -3.65
N THR A 188 13.68 23.35 -3.84
CA THR A 188 14.92 23.79 -3.21
C THR A 188 14.70 24.07 -1.74
N HIS A 189 15.47 23.40 -0.88
CA HIS A 189 15.38 23.59 0.55
C HIS A 189 16.74 23.65 1.23
N PHE A 190 16.88 24.59 2.17
CA PHE A 190 18.01 24.68 3.09
C PHE A 190 17.53 24.42 4.50
N PRO A 191 17.87 23.25 5.10
CA PRO A 191 17.51 23.01 6.48
C PRO A 191 18.05 24.08 7.42
N ALA A 192 17.30 24.39 8.48
CA ALA A 192 17.63 25.47 9.41
C ALA A 192 19.07 25.37 9.93
N GLY A 193 19.81 26.51 9.86
CA GLY A 193 21.19 26.59 10.30
C GLY A 193 22.22 25.89 9.40
N ARG A 194 21.84 25.46 8.17
CA ARG A 194 22.76 24.81 7.22
C ARG A 194 23.03 25.65 5.99
N ALA A 195 24.28 25.60 5.51
CA ALA A 195 24.70 26.28 4.28
C ALA A 195 24.50 25.38 3.04
N GLU A 196 24.36 24.06 3.25
CA GLU A 196 24.14 23.07 2.19
C GLU A 196 22.63 22.83 2.03
N GLY A 197 22.11 23.07 0.84
CA GLY A 197 20.72 22.84 0.47
C GLY A 197 20.58 21.73 -0.57
N LEU A 198 19.42 21.06 -0.58
CA LEU A 198 19.04 20.09 -1.61
C LEU A 198 18.02 20.75 -2.55
N SER A 199 18.17 20.49 -3.84
CA SER A 199 17.20 20.89 -4.86
C SER A 199 16.99 19.73 -5.85
N PHE A 200 15.76 19.49 -6.22
CA PHE A 200 15.48 18.55 -7.30
C PHE A 200 15.08 19.31 -8.57
N ALA A 201 15.82 19.05 -9.65
CA ALA A 201 15.29 19.29 -10.98
C ALA A 201 14.35 18.12 -11.29
N HIS A 202 13.10 18.27 -10.90
CA HIS A 202 12.08 17.23 -11.01
C HIS A 202 11.26 17.43 -12.29
N THR A 203 10.95 16.35 -13.00
CA THR A 203 9.94 16.32 -14.05
C THR A 203 8.66 15.70 -13.51
N ASN A 204 7.52 16.02 -14.08
CA ASN A 204 6.24 15.44 -13.73
C ASN A 204 6.20 13.93 -13.98
N ASP A 205 5.09 13.32 -13.59
CA ASP A 205 4.83 11.88 -13.68
C ASP A 205 5.14 11.35 -15.08
N ASN A 206 6.11 10.44 -15.17
CA ASN A 206 6.58 9.85 -16.43
C ASN A 206 6.91 10.86 -17.54
N ALA A 207 7.36 12.06 -17.18
CA ALA A 207 7.72 13.10 -18.19
C ALA A 207 9.17 12.97 -18.70
N GLY A 208 9.92 11.98 -18.20
CA GLY A 208 11.30 11.70 -18.61
C GLY A 208 12.35 12.63 -18.00
N PRO A 209 13.63 12.42 -18.28
CA PRO A 209 14.72 13.26 -17.81
C PRO A 209 14.77 14.61 -18.54
N GLN A 210 15.47 15.56 -17.97
CA GLN A 210 15.70 16.86 -18.59
C GLN A 210 16.58 16.73 -19.84
N SER A 211 16.23 17.49 -20.88
CA SER A 211 17.11 17.73 -22.02
C SER A 211 18.26 18.68 -21.66
N VAL A 212 19.21 18.85 -22.56
CA VAL A 212 20.31 19.84 -22.42
C VAL A 212 19.78 21.24 -22.13
N SER A 213 18.78 21.71 -22.90
CA SER A 213 18.20 23.04 -22.68
C SER A 213 17.49 23.16 -21.34
N GLN A 214 16.67 22.17 -20.95
CA GLN A 214 16.00 22.15 -19.66
C GLN A 214 16.99 22.09 -18.49
N THR A 215 18.10 21.40 -18.64
CA THR A 215 19.20 21.38 -17.66
C THR A 215 19.79 22.77 -17.49
N ILE A 216 20.12 23.46 -18.58
CA ILE A 216 20.62 24.84 -18.53
C ILE A 216 19.61 25.78 -17.87
N ASP A 217 18.34 25.64 -18.18
CA ASP A 217 17.26 26.45 -17.62
C ASP A 217 17.07 26.20 -16.11
N ALA A 218 17.24 24.96 -15.64
CA ALA A 218 17.23 24.64 -14.22
C ALA A 218 18.35 25.39 -13.45
N TYR A 219 19.57 25.41 -13.98
CA TYR A 219 20.66 26.19 -13.40
C TYR A 219 20.38 27.68 -13.40
N ARG A 220 19.89 28.24 -14.50
CA ARG A 220 19.53 29.66 -14.61
C ARG A 220 18.44 30.05 -13.62
N HIS A 221 17.42 29.21 -13.48
CA HIS A 221 16.33 29.41 -12.55
C HIS A 221 16.83 29.46 -11.11
N LEU A 222 17.60 28.46 -10.70
CA LEU A 222 18.18 28.41 -9.35
C LEU A 222 19.15 29.56 -9.08
N GLN A 223 19.99 29.93 -10.05
CA GLN A 223 20.92 31.05 -9.88
C GLN A 223 20.19 32.38 -9.72
N LYS A 224 19.04 32.54 -10.39
CA LYS A 224 18.18 33.71 -10.23
C LYS A 224 17.52 33.76 -8.84
N GLN A 225 17.08 32.62 -8.32
CA GLN A 225 16.46 32.52 -6.99
C GLN A 225 17.48 32.63 -5.86
N HIS A 226 18.70 32.13 -6.08
CA HIS A 226 19.78 32.05 -5.10
C HIS A 226 21.09 32.61 -5.67
N PRO A 227 21.18 33.94 -5.90
CA PRO A 227 22.29 34.56 -6.62
C PRO A 227 23.66 34.35 -5.95
N ASP A 228 23.68 34.19 -4.62
CA ASP A 228 24.91 34.01 -3.82
C ASP A 228 25.24 32.52 -3.56
N ALA A 229 24.48 31.59 -4.12
CA ALA A 229 24.71 30.16 -3.93
C ALA A 229 25.57 29.57 -5.06
N THR A 230 26.45 28.65 -4.70
CA THR A 230 27.10 27.75 -5.66
C THR A 230 26.14 26.60 -5.96
N ILE A 231 25.79 26.40 -7.24
CA ILE A 231 24.91 25.31 -7.68
C ILE A 231 25.77 24.25 -8.35
N ARG A 232 25.66 23.01 -7.91
CA ARG A 232 26.37 21.88 -8.49
C ARG A 232 25.46 20.66 -8.70
N ALA A 233 25.64 19.95 -9.81
CA ALA A 233 25.02 18.63 -9.94
C ALA A 233 25.54 17.72 -8.81
N SER A 234 24.64 16.93 -8.24
CA SER A 234 24.96 16.13 -7.06
C SER A 234 24.17 14.83 -7.06
N THR A 235 24.43 14.00 -6.06
CA THR A 235 23.74 12.76 -5.79
C THR A 235 23.05 12.83 -4.42
N LEU A 236 22.05 11.98 -4.20
CA LEU A 236 21.43 11.82 -2.88
C LEU A 236 22.45 11.34 -1.85
N ASP A 237 23.39 10.46 -2.23
CA ASP A 237 24.45 9.97 -1.35
C ASP A 237 25.34 11.11 -0.84
N ALA A 238 25.82 11.97 -1.75
CA ALA A 238 26.69 13.09 -1.38
C ALA A 238 26.02 14.08 -0.41
N TYR A 239 24.72 14.35 -0.60
CA TYR A 239 23.95 15.18 0.33
C TYR A 239 23.66 14.45 1.64
N GLY A 240 23.27 13.18 1.55
CA GLY A 240 22.99 12.33 2.70
C GLY A 240 24.19 12.18 3.64
N GLU A 241 25.40 12.07 3.12
CA GLU A 241 26.64 12.02 3.93
C GLU A 241 26.81 13.27 4.79
N LEU A 242 26.54 14.45 4.25
CA LEU A 242 26.60 15.72 4.99
C LEU A 242 25.61 15.75 6.15
N LEU A 243 24.40 15.24 5.92
CA LEU A 243 23.37 15.15 6.96
C LEU A 243 23.72 14.10 8.01
N TRP A 244 24.18 12.93 7.58
CA TRP A 244 24.55 11.83 8.48
C TRP A 244 25.71 12.20 9.40
N ALA A 245 26.69 12.94 8.91
CA ALA A 245 27.82 13.40 9.71
C ALA A 245 27.42 14.29 10.90
N ARG A 246 26.25 14.94 10.80
CA ARG A 246 25.69 15.84 11.83
C ARG A 246 24.34 15.37 12.37
N ARG A 247 24.04 14.08 12.27
CA ARG A 247 22.72 13.52 12.65
C ARG A 247 22.37 13.72 14.12
N GLU A 248 23.38 13.75 15.00
CA GLU A 248 23.14 13.93 16.44
C GLU A 248 22.51 15.29 16.81
N GLU A 249 22.56 16.26 15.89
CA GLU A 249 21.91 17.56 16.04
C GLU A 249 20.41 17.51 15.72
N LEU A 250 19.92 16.40 15.14
CA LEU A 250 18.56 16.27 14.63
C LEU A 250 17.62 15.70 15.71
N PRO A 251 16.35 16.14 15.73
CA PRO A 251 15.33 15.54 16.58
C PRO A 251 15.10 14.07 16.23
N VAL A 252 14.64 13.29 17.20
CA VAL A 252 14.30 11.88 17.02
C VAL A 252 12.79 11.74 16.87
N VAL A 253 12.37 10.98 15.86
CA VAL A 253 11.01 10.47 15.68
C VAL A 253 11.06 8.97 15.91
N ASP A 254 10.26 8.45 16.84
CA ASP A 254 10.23 7.03 17.24
C ASP A 254 8.82 6.42 17.14
N PHE A 255 7.99 6.98 16.24
CA PHE A 255 6.61 6.57 16.00
C PHE A 255 6.33 6.34 14.52
N GLU A 256 5.16 5.75 14.20
CA GLU A 256 4.70 5.53 12.83
C GLU A 256 4.43 6.86 12.12
N ILE A 257 4.85 6.97 10.86
CA ILE A 257 4.44 8.09 10.00
C ILE A 257 3.10 7.77 9.35
N GLY A 258 2.90 6.51 8.92
CA GLY A 258 1.68 6.02 8.28
C GLY A 258 1.59 6.34 6.80
N ASP A 259 0.75 5.60 6.10
CA ASP A 259 0.49 5.73 4.66
C ASP A 259 -0.98 6.07 4.42
N SER A 260 -1.29 7.34 4.14
CA SER A 260 -2.67 7.76 3.89
C SER A 260 -3.23 7.24 2.55
N TRP A 261 -2.39 6.74 1.65
CA TRP A 261 -2.80 6.18 0.36
C TRP A 261 -3.10 4.68 0.41
N ILE A 262 -2.87 4.04 1.54
CA ILE A 262 -3.15 2.60 1.71
C ILE A 262 -4.63 2.23 1.48
N HIS A 263 -5.55 3.18 1.55
CA HIS A 263 -6.95 2.99 1.21
C HIS A 263 -7.14 2.41 -0.20
N GLY A 264 -6.30 2.84 -1.14
CA GLY A 264 -6.34 2.37 -2.52
C GLY A 264 -6.11 0.85 -2.65
N ALA A 265 -5.30 0.25 -1.77
CA ALA A 265 -5.06 -1.18 -1.78
C ALA A 265 -6.34 -2.01 -1.54
N GLY A 266 -7.33 -1.46 -0.82
CA GLY A 266 -8.62 -2.12 -0.61
C GLY A 266 -9.51 -2.21 -1.86
N SER A 267 -9.15 -1.57 -2.97
CA SER A 267 -9.96 -1.57 -4.19
C SER A 267 -9.87 -2.85 -5.02
N ASP A 268 -8.83 -3.67 -4.80
CA ASP A 268 -8.64 -4.97 -5.46
C ASP A 268 -8.37 -6.09 -4.45
N PRO A 269 -9.41 -6.59 -3.76
CA PRO A 269 -9.25 -7.60 -2.73
C PRO A 269 -8.66 -8.91 -3.25
N THR A 270 -8.93 -9.28 -4.51
CA THR A 270 -8.39 -10.49 -5.13
C THR A 270 -6.88 -10.38 -5.36
N LYS A 271 -6.40 -9.23 -5.88
CA LYS A 271 -4.97 -8.94 -6.03
C LYS A 271 -4.25 -9.02 -4.69
N VAL A 272 -4.80 -8.34 -3.67
CA VAL A 272 -4.21 -8.28 -2.33
C VAL A 272 -4.19 -9.66 -1.66
N SER A 273 -5.28 -10.41 -1.70
CA SER A 273 -5.35 -11.76 -1.12
C SER A 273 -4.29 -12.70 -1.71
N ARG A 274 -4.18 -12.73 -3.05
CA ARG A 274 -3.18 -13.55 -3.74
C ARG A 274 -1.76 -13.08 -3.42
N PHE A 275 -1.53 -11.78 -3.40
CA PHE A 275 -0.24 -11.21 -3.03
C PHE A 275 0.20 -11.64 -1.63
N LEU A 276 -0.67 -11.52 -0.62
CA LEU A 276 -0.35 -11.91 0.75
C LEU A 276 -0.07 -13.41 0.88
N ALA A 277 -0.80 -14.26 0.14
CA ALA A 277 -0.53 -15.69 0.13
C ALA A 277 0.85 -16.03 -0.45
N LEU A 278 1.19 -15.41 -1.60
CA LEU A 278 2.49 -15.59 -2.25
C LEU A 278 3.64 -14.96 -1.44
N GLN A 279 3.38 -13.87 -0.72
CA GLN A 279 4.36 -13.27 0.18
C GLN A 279 4.71 -14.20 1.35
N ARG A 280 3.71 -14.85 1.97
CA ARG A 280 3.97 -15.86 3.00
C ARG A 280 4.78 -17.05 2.46
N LEU A 281 4.49 -17.50 1.24
CA LEU A 281 5.30 -18.53 0.58
C LEU A 281 6.73 -18.04 0.34
N TYR A 282 6.93 -16.76 -0.01
CA TYR A 282 8.27 -16.21 -0.15
C TYR A 282 9.03 -16.16 1.19
N ASP A 283 8.35 -15.84 2.29
CA ASP A 283 8.93 -15.90 3.64
C ASP A 283 9.37 -17.33 4.01
N GLU A 284 8.60 -18.37 3.60
CA GLU A 284 9.00 -19.77 3.72
C GLU A 284 10.26 -20.08 2.89
N PHE A 285 10.30 -19.62 1.63
CA PHE A 285 11.47 -19.80 0.76
C PHE A 285 12.73 -19.15 1.33
N VAL A 286 12.62 -17.99 1.95
CA VAL A 286 13.74 -17.35 2.64
C VAL A 286 14.25 -18.21 3.79
N ALA A 287 13.35 -18.79 4.57
CA ALA A 287 13.71 -19.69 5.68
C ALA A 287 14.33 -21.03 5.20
N GLU A 288 13.90 -21.55 4.07
CA GLU A 288 14.42 -22.77 3.45
C GLU A 288 15.75 -22.55 2.70
N GLY A 289 16.02 -21.33 2.26
CA GLY A 289 17.14 -20.96 1.40
C GLY A 289 16.70 -20.49 0.00
N LEU A 290 17.27 -19.38 -0.45
CA LEU A 290 16.95 -18.76 -1.72
C LEU A 290 17.80 -19.35 -2.86
N THR A 291 17.14 -19.94 -3.86
CA THR A 291 17.72 -20.23 -5.18
C THR A 291 17.64 -18.98 -6.06
N THR A 292 18.24 -19.01 -7.26
CA THR A 292 18.13 -17.94 -8.26
C THR A 292 16.68 -17.68 -8.66
N GLU A 293 15.89 -18.75 -8.84
CA GLU A 293 14.47 -18.70 -9.20
C GLU A 293 13.63 -18.10 -8.07
N ARG A 294 13.86 -18.51 -6.81
CA ARG A 294 13.21 -17.94 -5.62
C ARG A 294 13.54 -16.46 -5.41
N GLN A 295 14.80 -16.04 -5.70
CA GLN A 295 15.18 -14.63 -5.67
C GLN A 295 14.45 -13.83 -6.76
N ALA A 296 14.36 -14.35 -7.98
CA ALA A 296 13.64 -13.73 -9.09
C ALA A 296 12.14 -13.62 -8.78
N PHE A 297 11.53 -14.65 -8.17
CA PHE A 297 10.17 -14.64 -7.68
C PHE A 297 9.94 -13.50 -6.67
N GLY A 298 10.78 -13.39 -5.64
CA GLY A 298 10.67 -12.32 -4.63
C GLY A 298 10.78 -10.92 -5.24
N ARG A 299 11.71 -10.72 -6.17
CA ARG A 299 11.84 -9.46 -6.92
C ARG A 299 10.62 -9.14 -7.77
N GLY A 300 10.08 -10.13 -8.47
CA GLY A 300 8.84 -9.99 -9.24
C GLY A 300 7.66 -9.67 -8.34
N LEU A 301 7.56 -10.32 -7.19
CA LEU A 301 6.49 -10.09 -6.22
C LEU A 301 6.58 -8.68 -5.58
N ALA A 302 7.78 -8.13 -5.39
CA ALA A 302 7.98 -6.77 -4.90
C ALA A 302 7.42 -5.68 -5.81
N MET A 303 7.12 -6.00 -7.09
CA MET A 303 6.42 -5.08 -8.01
C MET A 303 4.94 -4.85 -7.62
N VAL A 304 4.31 -5.79 -6.91
CA VAL A 304 2.86 -5.74 -6.63
C VAL A 304 2.47 -4.57 -5.71
N PRO A 305 3.21 -4.25 -4.63
CA PRO A 305 2.96 -3.08 -3.80
C PRO A 305 3.58 -1.78 -4.35
N GLU A 306 4.13 -1.75 -5.57
CA GLU A 306 4.46 -0.49 -6.25
C GLU A 306 3.21 0.39 -6.28
N HIS A 307 3.36 1.71 -6.12
CA HIS A 307 2.24 2.61 -5.81
C HIS A 307 1.26 2.83 -6.97
N THR A 308 1.61 2.43 -8.18
CA THR A 308 0.75 2.57 -9.37
C THR A 308 -0.09 1.31 -9.58
N TRP A 309 -1.42 1.45 -9.54
CA TRP A 309 -2.36 0.33 -9.61
C TRP A 309 -3.16 0.26 -10.92
N GLY A 310 -2.94 1.21 -11.81
CA GLY A 310 -3.59 1.30 -13.12
C GLY A 310 -3.26 2.60 -13.84
N ILE A 311 -4.11 2.98 -14.79
CA ILE A 311 -4.05 4.27 -15.48
C ILE A 311 -4.71 5.38 -14.67
N ASP A 312 -4.36 6.61 -14.97
CA ASP A 312 -4.97 7.82 -14.41
C ASP A 312 -6.46 7.94 -14.79
N ILE A 313 -7.32 7.74 -13.81
CA ILE A 313 -8.78 7.70 -13.99
C ILE A 313 -9.33 9.06 -14.45
N LYS A 314 -8.79 10.18 -13.95
CA LYS A 314 -9.23 11.51 -14.35
C LYS A 314 -8.93 11.82 -15.82
N THR A 315 -7.87 11.22 -16.37
CA THR A 315 -7.46 11.40 -17.77
C THR A 315 -8.15 10.42 -18.71
N PHE A 316 -8.19 9.14 -18.35
CA PHE A 316 -8.54 8.08 -19.29
C PHE A 316 -9.99 7.60 -19.18
N LEU A 317 -10.59 7.62 -17.99
CA LEU A 317 -11.99 7.26 -17.81
C LEU A 317 -12.89 8.49 -17.89
N ARG A 318 -12.72 9.44 -16.98
CA ARG A 318 -13.44 10.71 -16.82
C ARG A 318 -14.90 10.65 -17.27
N ASP A 319 -15.65 9.72 -16.70
CA ASP A 319 -17.09 9.65 -16.87
C ASP A 319 -17.78 10.21 -15.62
N GLU A 320 -18.71 11.14 -15.82
CA GLU A 320 -19.43 11.85 -14.75
C GLU A 320 -20.92 11.48 -14.67
N THR A 321 -21.35 10.50 -15.46
CA THR A 321 -22.78 10.18 -15.65
C THR A 321 -23.18 8.77 -15.30
N ALA A 322 -22.34 7.80 -15.54
CA ALA A 322 -22.64 6.37 -15.38
C ALA A 322 -22.42 5.91 -13.92
N TRP A 323 -23.19 6.43 -12.98
CA TRP A 323 -23.10 6.10 -11.55
C TRP A 323 -24.12 5.05 -11.11
N ASP A 324 -25.42 5.22 -11.42
CA ASP A 324 -26.43 4.20 -11.14
C ASP A 324 -26.08 2.89 -11.82
N ARG A 325 -26.29 1.76 -11.15
CA ARG A 325 -25.81 0.46 -11.62
C ARG A 325 -26.19 0.12 -13.06
N GLN A 326 -27.43 0.39 -13.49
CA GLN A 326 -27.85 0.11 -14.86
C GLN A 326 -27.07 0.97 -15.88
N ASP A 327 -26.87 2.25 -15.56
CA ASP A 327 -26.14 3.18 -16.41
C ASP A 327 -24.64 2.79 -16.46
N PHE A 328 -24.07 2.38 -15.31
CA PHE A 328 -22.71 1.87 -15.21
C PHE A 328 -22.51 0.58 -16.02
N GLU A 329 -23.38 -0.42 -15.88
CA GLU A 329 -23.29 -1.67 -16.63
C GLU A 329 -23.42 -1.43 -18.15
N ALA A 330 -24.31 -0.51 -18.56
CA ALA A 330 -24.48 -0.12 -19.96
C ALA A 330 -23.25 0.62 -20.52
N ALA A 331 -22.66 1.53 -19.76
CA ALA A 331 -21.45 2.25 -20.14
C ALA A 331 -20.24 1.29 -20.21
N ARG A 332 -20.05 0.47 -19.19
CA ARG A 332 -18.98 -0.54 -19.10
C ARG A 332 -18.99 -1.50 -20.29
N ALA A 333 -20.17 -1.87 -20.79
CA ALA A 333 -20.32 -2.78 -21.93
C ALA A 333 -20.01 -2.12 -23.30
N LYS A 334 -20.04 -0.79 -23.41
CA LYS A 334 -20.02 -0.09 -24.72
C LYS A 334 -18.89 0.93 -24.86
N ASP A 335 -18.52 1.59 -23.77
CA ASP A 335 -17.53 2.66 -23.80
C ASP A 335 -16.12 2.08 -23.60
N PRO A 336 -15.22 2.22 -24.58
CA PRO A 336 -13.88 1.65 -24.53
C PRO A 336 -13.03 2.19 -23.38
N ARG A 337 -13.35 3.34 -22.79
CA ARG A 337 -12.64 3.91 -21.65
C ARG A 337 -12.74 2.99 -20.42
N PHE A 338 -13.89 2.36 -20.20
CA PHE A 338 -14.09 1.38 -19.11
C PHE A 338 -13.23 0.13 -19.34
N ALA A 339 -13.24 -0.41 -20.57
CA ALA A 339 -12.41 -1.57 -20.92
C ALA A 339 -10.92 -1.26 -20.78
N PHE A 340 -10.47 -0.06 -21.14
CA PHE A 340 -9.08 0.36 -21.01
C PHE A 340 -8.65 0.47 -19.53
N SER A 341 -9.53 0.99 -18.67
CA SER A 341 -9.30 1.02 -17.22
C SER A 341 -9.15 -0.39 -16.67
N GLU A 342 -10.06 -1.31 -17.03
CA GLU A 342 -10.00 -2.71 -16.60
C GLU A 342 -8.76 -3.46 -17.13
N GLU A 343 -8.33 -3.15 -18.36
CA GLU A 343 -7.08 -3.69 -18.91
C GLU A 343 -5.87 -3.28 -18.06
N SER A 344 -5.82 -2.02 -17.62
CA SER A 344 -4.75 -1.52 -16.79
C SER A 344 -4.69 -2.24 -15.43
N TRP A 345 -5.84 -2.47 -14.79
CA TRP A 345 -5.90 -3.23 -13.54
C TRP A 345 -5.57 -4.71 -13.73
N ALA A 346 -6.02 -5.30 -14.84
CA ALA A 346 -5.65 -6.68 -15.18
C ALA A 346 -4.15 -6.83 -15.43
N GLU A 347 -3.50 -5.82 -16.03
CA GLU A 347 -2.05 -5.80 -16.21
C GLU A 347 -1.30 -5.79 -14.87
N GLN A 348 -1.77 -5.01 -13.88
CA GLN A 348 -1.22 -4.99 -12.53
C GLN A 348 -1.37 -6.34 -11.80
N ARG A 349 -2.50 -7.04 -11.99
CA ARG A 349 -2.69 -8.39 -11.44
C ARG A 349 -1.72 -9.41 -12.05
N ARG A 350 -1.36 -9.26 -13.33
CA ARG A 350 -0.40 -10.16 -14.02
C ARG A 350 1.01 -10.13 -13.43
N TYR A 351 1.37 -9.13 -12.61
CA TYR A 351 2.63 -9.17 -11.86
C TYR A 351 2.73 -10.40 -10.95
N LEU A 352 1.61 -10.86 -10.39
CA LEU A 352 1.56 -12.07 -9.59
C LEU A 352 1.88 -13.33 -10.44
N ASP A 353 1.35 -13.40 -11.67
CA ASP A 353 1.63 -14.49 -12.59
C ASP A 353 3.09 -14.44 -13.06
N SER A 354 3.55 -13.25 -13.47
CA SER A 354 4.94 -13.05 -13.91
C SER A 354 5.95 -13.40 -12.82
N ALA A 355 5.63 -13.13 -11.55
CA ALA A 355 6.46 -13.53 -10.42
C ALA A 355 6.48 -15.07 -10.28
N THR A 356 5.32 -15.73 -10.27
CA THR A 356 5.23 -17.19 -10.13
C THR A 356 5.87 -17.94 -11.30
N ASP A 357 5.89 -17.35 -12.49
CA ASP A 357 6.54 -17.93 -13.68
C ASP A 357 8.08 -18.02 -13.55
N GLN A 358 8.68 -17.25 -12.62
CA GLN A 358 10.11 -17.35 -12.33
C GLN A 358 10.49 -18.60 -11.54
N LEU A 359 9.54 -19.23 -10.85
CA LEU A 359 9.76 -20.39 -10.01
C LEU A 359 10.01 -21.66 -10.85
N ASP A 360 10.78 -22.60 -10.31
CA ASP A 360 10.86 -23.94 -10.86
C ASP A 360 9.51 -24.67 -10.75
N ALA A 361 9.43 -25.88 -11.35
CA ALA A 361 8.16 -26.62 -11.42
C ALA A 361 7.62 -27.02 -10.03
N ALA A 362 8.51 -27.36 -9.08
CA ALA A 362 8.11 -27.80 -7.75
C ALA A 362 7.59 -26.62 -6.90
N ASP A 363 8.31 -25.50 -6.90
CA ASP A 363 7.92 -24.30 -6.16
C ASP A 363 6.70 -23.61 -6.82
N ARG A 364 6.55 -23.69 -8.14
CA ARG A 364 5.34 -23.23 -8.84
C ARG A 364 4.11 -24.05 -8.46
N ALA A 365 4.25 -25.35 -8.25
CA ALA A 365 3.16 -26.18 -7.73
C ALA A 365 2.77 -25.77 -6.30
N ARG A 366 3.73 -25.39 -5.44
CA ARG A 366 3.45 -24.80 -4.12
C ARG A 366 2.68 -23.50 -4.26
N ALA A 367 3.11 -22.60 -5.16
CA ALA A 367 2.43 -21.32 -5.40
C ALA A 367 0.97 -21.51 -5.85
N ALA A 368 0.68 -22.54 -6.65
CA ALA A 368 -0.68 -22.86 -7.10
C ALA A 368 -1.59 -23.38 -5.97
N VAL A 369 -1.02 -23.90 -4.88
CA VAL A 369 -1.79 -24.46 -3.74
C VAL A 369 -2.09 -23.40 -2.68
N VAL A 370 -1.20 -22.40 -2.46
CA VAL A 370 -1.36 -21.45 -1.36
C VAL A 370 -2.49 -20.46 -1.58
N TRP A 371 -2.97 -20.31 -2.82
CA TRP A 371 -4.06 -19.43 -3.16
C TRP A 371 -4.97 -20.04 -4.24
N SER A 372 -6.28 -19.82 -4.11
CA SER A 372 -7.28 -20.26 -5.08
C SER A 372 -8.43 -19.25 -5.17
N GLU A 373 -8.92 -19.02 -6.37
CA GLU A 373 -10.16 -18.27 -6.60
C GLU A 373 -11.42 -19.08 -6.24
N ALA A 374 -11.28 -20.39 -6.04
CA ALA A 374 -12.42 -21.25 -5.77
C ALA A 374 -13.09 -20.89 -4.44
N VAL A 375 -14.36 -20.59 -4.51
CA VAL A 375 -15.20 -20.33 -3.34
C VAL A 375 -15.63 -21.67 -2.75
N PRO A 376 -15.42 -21.89 -1.42
CA PRO A 376 -15.84 -23.10 -0.77
C PRO A 376 -17.33 -23.38 -0.96
N GLN A 377 -17.68 -24.66 -1.11
CA GLN A 377 -19.09 -25.08 -1.10
C GLN A 377 -19.67 -24.83 0.30
N PRO A 378 -20.98 -24.54 0.40
CA PRO A 378 -21.64 -24.40 1.70
C PRO A 378 -21.44 -25.61 2.58
N LEU A 379 -21.21 -25.37 3.88
CA LEU A 379 -20.97 -26.43 4.87
C LEU A 379 -22.17 -27.38 4.90
N GLN A 380 -21.91 -28.67 4.81
CA GLN A 380 -22.91 -29.72 5.02
C GLN A 380 -23.01 -30.06 6.51
N GLY A 381 -24.22 -30.19 7.03
CA GLY A 381 -24.44 -30.46 8.45
C GLY A 381 -25.89 -30.40 8.87
N THR A 382 -26.14 -30.26 10.15
CA THR A 382 -27.47 -30.14 10.73
C THR A 382 -27.81 -28.69 11.02
N ALA A 383 -29.07 -28.30 10.77
CA ALA A 383 -29.57 -26.97 11.15
C ALA A 383 -29.50 -26.80 12.69
N HIS A 384 -29.08 -25.62 13.13
CA HIS A 384 -28.97 -25.29 14.55
C HIS A 384 -29.77 -24.03 14.87
N ALA A 385 -30.40 -24.00 16.06
CA ALA A 385 -31.12 -22.80 16.50
C ALA A 385 -30.13 -21.69 16.94
N ALA A 386 -30.19 -20.54 16.29
CA ALA A 386 -29.22 -19.42 16.53
C ALA A 386 -29.25 -18.87 17.98
N ARG A 387 -30.36 -19.08 18.72
CA ARG A 387 -30.47 -18.62 20.11
C ARG A 387 -29.75 -19.53 21.11
N GLU A 388 -29.34 -20.71 20.69
CA GLU A 388 -28.64 -21.68 21.52
C GLU A 388 -27.13 -21.52 21.33
N SER A 389 -26.39 -21.76 22.42
CA SER A 389 -24.92 -21.82 22.34
C SER A 389 -24.51 -23.05 21.52
N ILE A 390 -23.63 -22.86 20.56
CA ILE A 390 -23.14 -23.89 19.67
C ILE A 390 -21.80 -24.40 20.19
N GLU A 391 -21.69 -25.74 20.28
CA GLU A 391 -20.42 -26.38 20.62
C GLU A 391 -19.89 -27.14 19.40
N VAL A 392 -18.62 -26.88 19.04
CA VAL A 392 -17.91 -27.55 17.95
C VAL A 392 -16.46 -27.82 18.35
N ALA A 393 -16.03 -29.09 18.29
CA ALA A 393 -14.67 -29.53 18.63
C ALA A 393 -14.12 -28.94 19.96
N GLY A 394 -14.99 -28.78 20.96
CA GLY A 394 -14.65 -28.25 22.28
C GLY A 394 -14.64 -26.71 22.37
N TRP A 395 -14.88 -25.99 21.29
CA TRP A 395 -15.15 -24.57 21.30
C TRP A 395 -16.63 -24.29 21.49
N ARG A 396 -16.96 -23.18 22.13
CA ARG A 396 -18.33 -22.71 22.30
C ARG A 396 -18.50 -21.31 21.72
N LEU A 397 -19.55 -21.10 20.95
CA LEU A 397 -19.86 -19.81 20.35
C LEU A 397 -21.35 -19.46 20.50
N SER A 398 -21.64 -18.16 20.48
CA SER A 398 -23.00 -17.61 20.47
C SER A 398 -23.15 -16.64 19.29
N ILE A 399 -24.32 -16.65 18.68
CA ILE A 399 -24.64 -15.92 17.45
C ILE A 399 -25.83 -15.00 17.74
N ASP A 400 -25.83 -13.81 17.15
CA ASP A 400 -27.02 -12.95 17.13
C ASP A 400 -28.08 -13.55 16.19
N PRO A 401 -29.29 -13.83 16.69
CA PRO A 401 -30.32 -14.50 15.89
C PRO A 401 -30.94 -13.61 14.79
N SER A 402 -30.64 -12.31 14.78
CA SER A 402 -31.12 -11.38 13.75
C SER A 402 -30.15 -11.18 12.61
N THR A 403 -28.87 -11.01 12.92
CA THR A 403 -27.83 -10.65 11.96
C THR A 403 -26.91 -11.81 11.58
N GLY A 404 -26.76 -12.80 12.46
CA GLY A 404 -25.75 -13.86 12.32
C GLY A 404 -24.37 -13.46 12.83
N ASP A 405 -24.22 -12.31 13.44
CA ASP A 405 -22.94 -11.88 14.02
C ASP A 405 -22.50 -12.82 15.16
N ILE A 406 -21.21 -13.05 15.28
CA ILE A 406 -20.65 -13.77 16.41
C ILE A 406 -20.65 -12.84 17.64
N VAL A 407 -21.32 -13.24 18.71
CA VAL A 407 -21.45 -12.42 19.93
C VAL A 407 -20.41 -12.83 20.99
N SER A 408 -20.09 -14.13 21.04
CA SER A 408 -19.05 -14.62 21.96
C SER A 408 -18.37 -15.86 21.41
N LEU A 409 -17.14 -16.07 21.85
CA LEU A 409 -16.32 -17.21 21.52
C LEU A 409 -15.61 -17.68 22.79
N THR A 410 -15.68 -18.99 23.12
CA THR A 410 -14.95 -19.58 24.23
C THR A 410 -14.03 -20.66 23.66
N SER A 411 -12.74 -20.55 23.91
CA SER A 411 -11.75 -21.53 23.47
C SER A 411 -11.91 -22.86 24.23
N ARG A 412 -11.35 -23.93 23.68
CA ARG A 412 -11.34 -25.22 24.36
C ARG A 412 -10.64 -25.18 25.73
N GLY A 413 -9.66 -24.29 25.90
CA GLY A 413 -9.02 -24.02 27.19
C GLY A 413 -9.85 -23.18 28.18
N GLY A 414 -11.09 -22.81 27.80
CA GLY A 414 -12.02 -22.11 28.68
C GLY A 414 -11.90 -20.58 28.67
N THR A 415 -10.97 -19.99 27.92
CA THR A 415 -10.88 -18.54 27.79
C THR A 415 -12.02 -18.01 26.93
N LYS A 416 -12.84 -17.12 27.49
CA LYS A 416 -13.99 -16.52 26.84
C LYS A 416 -13.68 -15.11 26.34
N VAL A 417 -14.06 -14.84 25.10
CA VAL A 417 -14.15 -13.50 24.52
C VAL A 417 -15.60 -13.21 24.20
N ALA A 418 -16.10 -12.09 24.66
CA ALA A 418 -17.44 -11.62 24.34
C ALA A 418 -17.35 -10.24 23.68
N GLY A 419 -18.24 -9.95 22.77
CA GLY A 419 -18.44 -8.60 22.22
C GLY A 419 -19.51 -7.86 23.04
N GLY A 420 -19.43 -6.55 23.07
CA GLY A 420 -20.45 -5.66 23.64
C GLY A 420 -21.73 -5.57 22.79
N GLY A 421 -22.06 -6.66 22.08
CA GLY A 421 -23.13 -6.81 21.10
C GLY A 421 -22.66 -7.55 19.87
N VAL A 422 -21.48 -7.26 19.36
CA VAL A 422 -20.85 -7.92 18.19
C VAL A 422 -19.39 -8.20 18.52
N LEU A 423 -18.97 -9.46 18.53
CA LEU A 423 -17.56 -9.83 18.58
C LEU A 423 -16.96 -9.84 17.17
N ALA A 424 -17.64 -10.49 16.21
CA ALA A 424 -17.28 -10.46 14.80
C ALA A 424 -18.54 -10.40 13.94
N GLY A 425 -18.63 -9.44 13.01
CA GLY A 425 -19.80 -9.27 12.16
C GLY A 425 -19.55 -8.45 10.91
N TYR A 426 -20.23 -8.82 9.83
CA TYR A 426 -20.12 -8.15 8.53
C TYR A 426 -20.93 -6.87 8.49
N ARG A 427 -20.38 -5.82 7.87
CA ARG A 427 -21.06 -4.57 7.55
C ARG A 427 -20.70 -4.13 6.14
N TYR A 428 -21.69 -3.59 5.44
CA TYR A 428 -21.53 -2.93 4.15
C TYR A 428 -21.88 -1.45 4.31
N GLU A 429 -21.07 -0.57 3.77
CA GLU A 429 -21.30 0.87 3.81
C GLU A 429 -21.39 1.41 2.38
N SER A 430 -22.38 2.26 2.11
CA SER A 430 -22.52 3.05 0.90
C SER A 430 -22.41 4.53 1.25
N TYR A 431 -21.86 5.32 0.33
CA TYR A 431 -21.58 6.72 0.54
C TYR A 431 -22.16 7.57 -0.58
N ASP A 432 -22.54 8.81 -0.28
CA ASP A 432 -23.08 9.77 -1.24
C ASP A 432 -22.12 10.93 -1.52
N ALA A 433 -22.56 11.91 -2.31
CA ALA A 433 -21.76 13.08 -2.66
C ALA A 433 -21.38 13.93 -1.44
N SER A 434 -22.21 13.93 -0.37
CA SER A 434 -21.87 14.67 0.85
C SER A 434 -20.73 14.01 1.61
N ASP A 435 -20.62 12.69 1.57
CA ASP A 435 -19.50 11.95 2.16
C ASP A 435 -18.20 12.17 1.36
N MET A 436 -18.30 12.26 0.03
CA MET A 436 -17.15 12.65 -0.80
C MET A 436 -16.69 14.07 -0.48
N THR A 437 -17.62 15.00 -0.28
CA THR A 437 -17.28 16.36 0.15
C THR A 437 -16.54 16.36 1.49
N LYS A 438 -17.02 15.61 2.49
CA LYS A 438 -16.33 15.45 3.79
C LYS A 438 -14.93 14.85 3.63
N HIS A 439 -14.78 13.89 2.71
CA HIS A 439 -13.48 13.33 2.39
C HIS A 439 -12.53 14.39 1.85
N LEU A 440 -12.92 15.13 0.82
CA LEU A 440 -12.13 16.20 0.23
C LEU A 440 -11.78 17.28 1.27
N ASP A 441 -12.78 17.70 2.07
CA ASP A 441 -12.62 18.74 3.09
C ASP A 441 -11.64 18.34 4.20
N SER A 442 -11.60 17.06 4.56
CA SER A 442 -10.71 16.55 5.60
C SER A 442 -9.33 16.16 5.06
N TYR A 443 -9.22 15.78 3.79
CA TYR A 443 -8.00 15.23 3.21
C TYR A 443 -7.17 16.28 2.46
N LEU A 444 -7.75 17.00 1.50
CA LEU A 444 -6.97 17.87 0.62
C LEU A 444 -6.43 19.11 1.34
N THR A 445 -5.12 19.33 1.26
CA THR A 445 -4.45 20.54 1.77
C THR A 445 -4.60 21.71 0.82
N THR A 446 -4.63 21.44 -0.48
CA THR A 446 -4.89 22.39 -1.58
C THR A 446 -5.90 21.77 -2.54
N ARG A 447 -6.62 22.60 -3.31
CA ARG A 447 -7.72 22.12 -4.15
C ARG A 447 -7.61 22.57 -5.61
N PRO A 448 -6.49 22.33 -6.30
CA PRO A 448 -6.45 22.48 -7.75
C PRO A 448 -7.34 21.40 -8.40
N ASP A 449 -7.82 21.65 -9.62
CA ASP A 449 -8.73 20.77 -10.34
C ASP A 449 -8.23 19.31 -10.42
N TRP A 450 -6.94 19.14 -10.64
CA TRP A 450 -6.34 17.79 -10.72
C TRP A 450 -6.47 17.03 -9.40
N ALA A 451 -6.26 17.68 -8.24
CA ALA A 451 -6.36 17.03 -6.93
C ALA A 451 -7.81 16.68 -6.58
N ILE A 452 -8.75 17.56 -6.91
CA ILE A 452 -10.18 17.25 -6.77
C ILE A 452 -10.52 16.01 -7.59
N LEU A 453 -10.12 15.96 -8.87
CA LEU A 453 -10.40 14.84 -9.76
C LEU A 453 -9.74 13.51 -9.33
N ASP A 454 -8.62 13.57 -8.60
CA ASP A 454 -7.95 12.38 -8.05
C ASP A 454 -8.69 11.79 -6.85
N HIS A 455 -9.44 12.59 -6.12
CA HIS A 455 -10.02 12.15 -4.85
C HIS A 455 -11.55 12.21 -4.79
N ASP A 456 -12.21 12.85 -5.77
CA ASP A 456 -13.67 12.96 -5.86
C ASP A 456 -14.29 11.92 -6.80
N LYS A 457 -15.60 11.92 -6.81
CA LYS A 457 -16.48 11.17 -7.73
C LYS A 457 -17.37 12.15 -8.51
N PRO A 458 -16.82 12.90 -9.49
CA PRO A 458 -17.55 13.95 -10.18
C PRO A 458 -18.84 13.44 -10.81
N GLY A 459 -19.94 14.17 -10.62
CA GLY A 459 -21.26 13.79 -11.11
C GLY A 459 -22.04 12.81 -10.22
N LEU A 460 -21.45 12.25 -9.16
CA LEU A 460 -22.12 11.33 -8.24
C LEU A 460 -23.43 11.89 -7.66
N GLY A 461 -23.48 13.18 -7.37
CA GLY A 461 -24.69 13.84 -6.85
C GLY A 461 -25.92 13.80 -7.78
N ASN A 462 -25.72 13.44 -9.06
CA ASN A 462 -26.81 13.26 -10.03
C ASN A 462 -27.35 11.82 -10.08
N ALA A 463 -26.71 10.88 -9.38
CA ALA A 463 -27.19 9.50 -9.31
C ALA A 463 -28.51 9.40 -8.53
N ARG A 464 -29.42 8.57 -9.01
CA ARG A 464 -30.79 8.46 -8.47
C ARG A 464 -30.85 7.57 -7.21
N THR A 465 -29.94 6.61 -7.13
CA THR A 465 -29.97 5.56 -6.09
C THR A 465 -28.89 5.75 -5.02
N VAL A 466 -27.96 6.69 -5.23
CA VAL A 466 -26.86 6.95 -4.29
C VAL A 466 -27.39 7.42 -2.94
N ARG A 467 -26.84 6.86 -1.86
CA ARG A 467 -27.14 7.29 -0.48
C ARG A 467 -26.06 6.83 0.50
N SER A 468 -25.91 7.61 1.55
CA SER A 468 -25.05 7.29 2.69
C SER A 468 -25.82 6.40 3.65
N ALA A 469 -25.35 5.16 3.87
CA ALA A 469 -25.97 4.23 4.79
C ALA A 469 -25.00 3.12 5.22
N GLN A 470 -25.24 2.58 6.42
CA GLN A 470 -24.64 1.33 6.88
C GLN A 470 -25.68 0.22 6.81
N TRP A 471 -25.28 -0.90 6.24
CA TRP A 471 -26.13 -2.06 5.99
C TRP A 471 -25.60 -3.27 6.76
N GLN A 472 -26.51 -4.02 7.37
CA GLN A 472 -26.20 -5.28 8.07
C GLN A 472 -26.98 -6.43 7.46
N PRO A 473 -26.45 -7.65 7.51
CA PRO A 473 -27.12 -8.83 7.00
C PRO A 473 -28.31 -9.26 7.90
N ARG A 474 -29.19 -10.08 7.37
CA ARG A 474 -30.23 -10.80 8.07
C ARG A 474 -29.89 -12.30 8.08
N LEU A 475 -29.85 -12.91 9.25
CA LEU A 475 -29.59 -14.33 9.39
C LEU A 475 -30.62 -15.17 8.61
N LEU A 476 -30.13 -16.14 7.84
CA LEU A 476 -30.95 -17.15 7.15
C LEU A 476 -30.90 -18.49 7.86
N GLU A 477 -29.68 -18.99 8.10
CA GLU A 477 -29.51 -20.29 8.75
C GLU A 477 -28.16 -20.40 9.46
N VAL A 478 -28.13 -21.30 10.42
CA VAL A 478 -26.90 -21.77 11.07
C VAL A 478 -26.79 -23.27 10.83
N THR A 479 -25.66 -23.71 10.29
CA THR A 479 -25.37 -25.12 10.02
C THR A 479 -24.23 -25.57 10.92
N ARG A 480 -24.45 -26.65 11.67
CA ARG A 480 -23.40 -27.32 12.46
C ARG A 480 -22.95 -28.57 11.72
N GLY A 481 -21.68 -28.60 11.31
CA GLY A 481 -20.98 -29.80 10.87
C GLY A 481 -20.19 -30.47 12.00
N ASP A 482 -19.42 -31.48 11.67
CA ASP A 482 -18.62 -32.25 12.64
C ASP A 482 -17.50 -31.41 13.25
N ARG A 483 -16.84 -30.55 12.46
CA ARG A 483 -15.68 -29.76 12.84
C ARG A 483 -15.81 -28.27 12.58
N ALA A 484 -16.92 -27.81 12.04
CA ALA A 484 -17.14 -26.41 11.69
C ALA A 484 -18.58 -25.97 11.96
N VAL A 485 -18.77 -24.68 12.07
CA VAL A 485 -20.08 -24.02 12.10
C VAL A 485 -20.11 -23.00 10.97
N SER A 486 -21.20 -22.99 10.19
CA SER A 486 -21.47 -21.97 9.16
C SER A 486 -22.69 -21.17 9.54
N VAL A 487 -22.59 -19.85 9.36
CA VAL A 487 -23.66 -18.88 9.53
C VAL A 487 -23.89 -18.22 8.19
N ARG A 488 -25.02 -18.47 7.56
CA ARG A 488 -25.39 -17.86 6.29
C ARG A 488 -26.43 -16.76 6.50
N ALA A 489 -26.18 -15.60 5.88
CA ALA A 489 -27.05 -14.44 5.98
C ALA A 489 -27.19 -13.75 4.62
N GLU A 490 -28.25 -13.01 4.43
CA GLU A 490 -28.52 -12.23 3.22
C GLU A 490 -28.46 -10.73 3.51
N MET A 491 -28.00 -9.96 2.52
CA MET A 491 -28.07 -8.51 2.58
C MET A 491 -29.44 -7.99 2.16
N PRO A 492 -29.87 -6.79 2.66
CA PRO A 492 -31.13 -6.19 2.23
C PRO A 492 -31.20 -6.06 0.70
N ALA A 493 -32.31 -6.51 0.12
CA ALA A 493 -32.48 -6.57 -1.34
C ALA A 493 -32.27 -5.21 -2.03
N GLU A 494 -32.58 -4.12 -1.35
CA GLU A 494 -32.34 -2.75 -1.82
C GLU A 494 -30.82 -2.46 -1.94
N ALA A 495 -30.04 -2.78 -0.91
CA ALA A 495 -28.58 -2.60 -0.93
C ALA A 495 -27.91 -3.44 -2.05
N VAL A 496 -28.41 -4.66 -2.27
CA VAL A 496 -27.93 -5.54 -3.35
C VAL A 496 -28.24 -4.98 -4.72
N ARG A 497 -29.52 -4.62 -4.94
CA ARG A 497 -30.01 -4.21 -6.27
C ARG A 497 -29.47 -2.86 -6.69
N GLU A 498 -29.40 -1.90 -5.77
CA GLU A 498 -29.13 -0.49 -6.08
C GLU A 498 -27.68 -0.09 -5.79
N LEU A 499 -27.08 -0.63 -4.74
CA LEU A 499 -25.80 -0.15 -4.19
C LEU A 499 -24.65 -1.15 -4.32
N GLY A 500 -24.88 -2.36 -4.82
CA GLY A 500 -23.82 -3.32 -5.08
C GLY A 500 -23.36 -4.16 -3.88
N ALA A 501 -24.15 -4.21 -2.79
CA ALA A 501 -23.87 -5.13 -1.69
C ALA A 501 -23.88 -6.60 -2.16
N PRO A 502 -23.11 -7.52 -1.56
CA PRO A 502 -23.19 -8.94 -1.90
C PRO A 502 -24.59 -9.49 -1.58
N PRO A 503 -25.20 -10.34 -2.43
CA PRO A 503 -26.52 -10.92 -2.15
C PRO A 503 -26.55 -11.73 -0.85
N SER A 504 -25.47 -12.45 -0.58
CA SER A 504 -25.34 -13.25 0.64
C SER A 504 -23.91 -13.27 1.14
N ILE A 505 -23.80 -13.49 2.43
CA ILE A 505 -22.53 -13.74 3.12
C ILE A 505 -22.59 -15.06 3.87
N GLU A 506 -21.44 -15.67 4.07
CA GLU A 506 -21.30 -16.87 4.89
C GLU A 506 -20.08 -16.72 5.80
N LEU A 507 -20.29 -16.85 7.12
CA LEU A 507 -19.24 -16.92 8.12
C LEU A 507 -19.05 -18.39 8.51
N THR A 508 -17.86 -18.95 8.26
CA THR A 508 -17.52 -20.30 8.68
C THR A 508 -16.46 -20.24 9.77
N LEU A 509 -16.67 -20.96 10.87
CA LEU A 509 -15.74 -21.09 11.98
C LEU A 509 -15.29 -22.53 12.09
N GLU A 510 -13.98 -22.75 12.00
CA GLU A 510 -13.35 -24.05 12.07
C GLU A 510 -12.22 -24.04 13.10
N PRO A 511 -12.34 -24.80 14.22
CA PRO A 511 -11.25 -24.95 15.18
C PRO A 511 -10.00 -25.57 14.56
N ILE A 512 -8.87 -24.87 14.68
CA ILE A 512 -7.55 -25.39 14.28
C ILE A 512 -6.98 -26.25 15.43
N ASP A 513 -7.01 -25.72 16.64
CA ASP A 513 -6.53 -26.38 17.86
C ASP A 513 -7.26 -25.84 19.11
N GLU A 514 -6.65 -25.98 20.28
CA GLU A 514 -7.24 -25.57 21.55
C GLU A 514 -7.39 -24.06 21.72
N ARG A 515 -6.58 -23.26 21.00
CA ARG A 515 -6.50 -21.80 21.13
C ARG A 515 -6.79 -21.07 19.84
N ARG A 516 -6.70 -21.73 18.69
CA ARG A 516 -6.84 -21.11 17.37
C ARG A 516 -8.09 -21.60 16.65
N MET A 517 -8.78 -20.64 16.06
CA MET A 517 -9.98 -20.81 15.25
C MET A 517 -9.76 -20.11 13.92
N GLN A 518 -10.00 -20.79 12.80
CA GLN A 518 -10.13 -20.11 11.53
C GLN A 518 -11.55 -19.57 11.38
N LEU A 519 -11.66 -18.29 11.09
CA LEU A 519 -12.88 -17.65 10.63
C LEU A 519 -12.72 -17.31 9.16
N SER A 520 -13.65 -17.79 8.32
CA SER A 520 -13.70 -17.48 6.90
C SER A 520 -15.00 -16.74 6.61
N LEU A 521 -14.89 -15.51 6.09
CA LEU A 521 -16.02 -14.74 5.59
C LEU A 521 -16.04 -14.86 4.06
N ILE A 522 -17.14 -15.33 3.52
CA ILE A 522 -17.36 -15.51 2.10
C ILE A 522 -18.38 -14.48 1.65
N LEU A 523 -17.99 -13.60 0.73
CA LEU A 523 -18.90 -12.74 -0.02
C LEU A 523 -19.24 -13.46 -1.32
N ARG A 524 -20.54 -13.69 -1.58
CA ARG A 524 -20.96 -14.41 -2.78
C ARG A 524 -21.57 -13.45 -3.78
N ASP A 525 -21.08 -13.53 -5.03
CA ASP A 525 -21.63 -12.89 -6.22
C ASP A 525 -21.92 -11.39 -6.07
N LYS A 526 -21.00 -10.69 -5.37
CA LYS A 526 -21.12 -9.24 -5.23
C LYS A 526 -21.15 -8.59 -6.61
N PRO A 527 -22.16 -7.80 -6.93
CA PRO A 527 -22.20 -7.07 -8.19
C PRO A 527 -21.09 -6.00 -8.20
N ALA A 528 -20.49 -5.77 -9.37
CA ALA A 528 -19.62 -4.61 -9.55
C ALA A 528 -20.43 -3.32 -9.37
N ASN A 529 -19.86 -2.38 -8.63
CA ASN A 529 -20.48 -1.08 -8.36
C ASN A 529 -19.43 0.02 -8.40
N ARG A 530 -19.75 1.13 -9.05
CA ARG A 530 -18.87 2.28 -9.19
C ARG A 530 -19.15 3.36 -8.14
N MET A 531 -20.36 3.40 -7.56
CA MET A 531 -20.68 4.30 -6.44
C MET A 531 -19.74 4.00 -5.25
N PRO A 532 -19.38 5.01 -4.44
CA PRO A 532 -18.49 4.81 -3.30
C PRO A 532 -19.07 3.79 -2.31
N GLU A 533 -18.28 2.78 -1.98
CA GLU A 533 -18.69 1.68 -1.12
C GLU A 533 -17.51 1.15 -0.29
N ALA A 534 -17.81 0.50 0.83
CA ALA A 534 -16.85 -0.29 1.58
C ALA A 534 -17.51 -1.49 2.27
N SER A 535 -16.74 -2.56 2.44
CA SER A 535 -17.12 -3.75 3.19
C SER A 535 -16.19 -3.95 4.37
N PHE A 536 -16.76 -4.34 5.51
CA PHE A 536 -16.00 -4.51 6.75
C PHE A 536 -16.36 -5.81 7.48
N LEU A 537 -15.37 -6.37 8.15
CA LEU A 537 -15.57 -7.32 9.24
C LEU A 537 -15.19 -6.64 10.55
N ASN A 538 -16.17 -6.37 11.38
CA ASN A 538 -16.00 -5.71 12.67
C ASN A 538 -15.49 -6.70 13.72
N PHE A 539 -14.58 -6.25 14.59
CA PHE A 539 -14.13 -6.94 15.79
C PHE A 539 -14.24 -6.00 16.98
N ALA A 540 -15.24 -6.22 17.84
CA ALA A 540 -15.51 -5.41 19.01
C ALA A 540 -15.50 -6.25 20.30
N PRO A 541 -14.34 -6.81 20.71
CA PRO A 541 -14.23 -7.54 21.98
C PRO A 541 -14.47 -6.61 23.16
N ASP A 542 -15.31 -7.06 24.11
CA ASP A 542 -15.67 -6.28 25.28
C ASP A 542 -14.44 -5.97 26.15
N ARG A 543 -14.27 -4.70 26.51
CA ARG A 543 -13.17 -4.20 27.35
C ARG A 543 -11.76 -4.55 26.85
N ALA A 544 -11.59 -4.62 25.55
CA ALA A 544 -10.27 -4.78 24.97
C ALA A 544 -9.41 -3.52 25.18
N THR A 545 -8.15 -3.73 25.50
CA THR A 545 -7.16 -2.65 25.72
C THR A 545 -5.81 -3.05 25.15
N ASP A 546 -4.84 -2.16 25.17
CA ASP A 546 -3.47 -2.42 24.72
C ASP A 546 -3.45 -3.05 23.31
N TRP A 547 -4.12 -2.37 22.38
CA TRP A 547 -4.12 -2.76 20.97
C TRP A 547 -2.72 -2.65 20.39
N ARG A 548 -2.29 -3.66 19.63
CA ARG A 548 -1.02 -3.68 18.91
C ARG A 548 -1.24 -4.19 17.50
N TYR A 549 -0.59 -3.56 16.52
CA TYR A 549 -0.53 -4.02 15.15
C TYR A 549 0.85 -4.56 14.85
N ARG A 550 0.91 -5.73 14.21
CA ARG A 550 2.19 -6.26 13.72
C ARG A 550 2.42 -5.76 12.30
N LYS A 551 3.55 -5.05 12.12
CA LYS A 551 3.98 -4.51 10.84
C LYS A 551 5.46 -4.83 10.64
N MET A 552 5.85 -5.28 9.46
CA MET A 552 7.24 -5.68 9.19
C MET A 552 7.82 -6.59 10.30
N GLY A 553 7.02 -7.56 10.76
CA GLY A 553 7.41 -8.51 11.80
C GLY A 553 7.43 -7.97 13.24
N ALA A 554 7.29 -6.67 13.48
CA ALA A 554 7.34 -6.04 14.80
C ALA A 554 5.95 -5.57 15.27
N TRP A 555 5.67 -5.76 16.58
CA TRP A 555 4.47 -5.24 17.22
C TRP A 555 4.62 -3.74 17.51
N GLN A 556 3.67 -2.94 17.06
CA GLN A 556 3.66 -1.50 17.18
C GLN A 556 2.37 -1.01 17.82
N ASP A 557 2.43 0.16 18.43
CA ASP A 557 1.29 0.85 18.99
C ASP A 557 0.60 1.68 17.89
N PRO A 558 -0.58 1.30 17.41
CA PRO A 558 -1.26 2.04 16.35
C PRO A 558 -1.72 3.44 16.79
N GLU A 559 -1.92 3.68 18.09
CA GLU A 559 -2.29 5.00 18.64
C GLU A 559 -1.10 5.98 18.59
N ARG A 560 0.13 5.49 18.43
CA ARG A 560 1.36 6.27 18.23
C ARG A 560 1.68 6.52 16.75
N THR A 561 0.69 6.68 15.91
CA THR A 561 0.86 7.16 14.52
C THR A 561 0.88 8.69 14.51
N ALA A 562 1.74 9.29 13.68
CA ALA A 562 1.83 10.74 13.53
C ALA A 562 0.43 11.34 13.26
N PRO A 563 0.04 12.42 13.91
CA PRO A 563 -1.15 13.16 13.52
C PRO A 563 -1.09 13.48 12.01
N ARG A 564 -2.21 13.37 11.32
CA ARG A 564 -2.31 13.53 9.85
C ARG A 564 -1.51 12.49 9.05
N GLY A 565 -1.02 11.41 9.68
CA GLY A 565 -0.28 10.32 9.04
C GLY A 565 -1.17 9.19 8.46
N GLY A 566 -2.50 9.35 8.45
CA GLY A 566 -3.40 8.34 7.88
C GLY A 566 -3.69 7.16 8.82
N GLY A 567 -3.54 7.33 10.12
CA GLY A 567 -3.76 6.27 11.11
C GLY A 567 -5.14 5.62 11.10
N GLN A 568 -6.16 6.26 10.51
CA GLN A 568 -7.52 5.72 10.42
C GLN A 568 -7.66 4.46 9.54
N LEU A 569 -6.69 4.12 8.72
CA LEU A 569 -6.58 2.85 8.02
C LEU A 569 -5.10 2.48 7.88
N GLN A 570 -4.74 1.30 8.34
CA GLN A 570 -3.36 0.81 8.32
C GLN A 570 -3.34 -0.63 7.84
N ALA A 571 -2.28 -1.07 7.19
CA ALA A 571 -2.09 -2.49 6.91
C ALA A 571 -1.36 -3.16 8.09
N ALA A 572 -1.83 -4.33 8.50
CA ALA A 572 -1.26 -5.11 9.59
C ALA A 572 -1.19 -6.60 9.25
N GLU A 573 -0.06 -7.24 9.58
CA GLU A 573 0.11 -8.69 9.49
C GLU A 573 -0.73 -9.43 10.55
N ALA A 574 -0.90 -8.81 11.69
CA ALA A 574 -1.73 -9.29 12.78
C ALA A 574 -2.12 -8.14 13.72
N VAL A 575 -3.22 -8.29 14.41
CA VAL A 575 -3.69 -7.37 15.44
C VAL A 575 -3.81 -8.11 16.75
N SER A 576 -3.41 -7.52 17.88
CA SER A 576 -3.63 -8.09 19.19
C SER A 576 -4.26 -7.10 20.16
N ALA A 577 -5.03 -7.63 21.12
CA ALA A 577 -5.60 -6.86 22.21
C ALA A 577 -5.55 -7.63 23.51
N LYS A 578 -5.36 -6.92 24.62
CA LYS A 578 -5.49 -7.46 25.97
C LYS A 578 -6.96 -7.53 26.37
N LEU A 579 -7.38 -8.67 26.89
CA LEU A 579 -8.72 -8.92 27.39
C LEU A 579 -8.71 -9.13 28.90
N THR A 580 -9.88 -9.08 29.52
CA THR A 580 -10.04 -9.50 30.92
C THR A 580 -9.77 -11.02 31.00
N GLY A 581 -8.58 -11.41 31.50
CA GLY A 581 -8.18 -12.82 31.68
C GLY A 581 -7.52 -13.48 30.46
N GLY A 582 -7.11 -12.71 29.45
CA GLY A 582 -6.43 -13.28 28.29
C GLY A 582 -5.95 -12.26 27.27
N ARG A 583 -5.54 -12.75 26.11
CA ARG A 583 -5.16 -12.00 24.92
C ARG A 583 -5.88 -12.54 23.71
N LEU A 584 -6.34 -11.64 22.85
CA LEU A 584 -6.83 -11.94 21.52
C LEU A 584 -5.74 -11.58 20.50
N ILE A 585 -5.50 -12.47 19.53
CA ILE A 585 -4.73 -12.14 18.32
C ILE A 585 -5.60 -12.50 17.11
N VAL A 586 -5.70 -11.58 16.16
CA VAL A 586 -6.39 -11.80 14.89
C VAL A 586 -5.36 -11.62 13.77
N THR A 587 -5.11 -12.68 13.02
CA THR A 587 -4.21 -12.69 11.86
C THR A 587 -5.05 -12.71 10.58
N PRO A 588 -5.17 -11.60 9.83
CA PRO A 588 -5.82 -11.59 8.54
C PRO A 588 -4.94 -12.28 7.51
N LEU A 589 -5.51 -13.23 6.75
CA LEU A 589 -4.75 -13.97 5.73
C LEU A 589 -4.90 -13.35 4.34
N ASP A 590 -6.02 -12.67 4.09
CA ASP A 590 -6.41 -12.23 2.75
C ASP A 590 -6.66 -10.71 2.65
N THR A 591 -6.81 -10.01 3.77
CA THR A 591 -7.06 -8.56 3.81
C THR A 591 -6.35 -7.92 4.99
N PRO A 592 -5.31 -7.11 4.78
CA PRO A 592 -4.48 -6.60 5.87
C PRO A 592 -5.00 -5.29 6.46
N LEU A 593 -5.98 -4.63 5.82
CA LEU A 593 -6.38 -3.26 6.15
C LEU A 593 -7.26 -3.20 7.41
N VAL A 594 -6.84 -2.42 8.38
CA VAL A 594 -7.47 -2.28 9.70
C VAL A 594 -7.78 -0.83 10.00
N ALA A 595 -9.00 -0.57 10.46
CA ALA A 595 -9.47 0.76 10.88
C ALA A 595 -10.03 0.70 12.30
N PRO A 596 -10.06 1.83 13.05
CA PRO A 596 -10.87 1.97 14.27
C PRO A 596 -12.35 1.74 13.95
N LEU A 597 -13.08 1.07 14.86
CA LEU A 597 -14.47 0.71 14.63
C LEU A 597 -15.37 1.94 14.47
N ASP A 598 -15.20 2.93 15.32
CA ASP A 598 -16.10 4.12 15.41
C ASP A 598 -15.64 5.28 14.51
N TRP A 599 -14.51 5.17 13.82
CA TRP A 599 -14.07 6.25 12.95
C TRP A 599 -14.84 6.27 11.63
N PRO A 600 -15.41 7.42 11.23
CA PRO A 600 -16.09 7.55 9.92
C PRO A 600 -15.12 7.32 8.77
N PHE A 601 -15.36 6.29 7.95
CA PHE A 601 -14.41 5.86 6.92
C PHE A 601 -14.07 6.94 5.88
N MET A 602 -15.03 7.83 5.59
CA MET A 602 -14.85 8.91 4.61
C MET A 602 -14.16 10.15 5.17
N VAL A 603 -13.86 10.21 6.47
CA VAL A 603 -13.19 11.35 7.10
C VAL A 603 -11.73 11.03 7.36
N PHE A 604 -10.83 11.90 6.89
CA PHE A 604 -9.40 11.75 7.18
C PHE A 604 -9.11 12.08 8.66
N ASN A 605 -8.28 11.26 9.29
CA ASN A 605 -7.95 11.43 10.69
C ASN A 605 -6.83 12.46 10.89
N VAL A 606 -7.13 13.47 11.68
CA VAL A 606 -6.18 14.51 12.13
C VAL A 606 -5.90 14.45 13.63
N ALA A 607 -6.55 13.54 14.36
CA ALA A 607 -6.44 13.34 15.80
C ALA A 607 -5.77 11.98 16.13
N PRO A 608 -5.29 11.77 17.35
CA PRO A 608 -4.88 10.43 17.81
C PRO A 608 -6.01 9.42 17.63
N LEU A 609 -5.65 8.16 17.35
CA LEU A 609 -6.62 7.07 17.22
C LEU A 609 -7.22 6.72 18.60
N ASP A 610 -8.50 6.31 18.58
CA ASP A 610 -9.16 5.65 19.69
C ASP A 610 -9.64 4.27 19.25
N LEU A 611 -9.12 3.23 19.87
CA LEU A 611 -9.47 1.83 19.62
C LEU A 611 -10.33 1.23 20.73
N SER A 612 -10.85 2.04 21.63
CA SER A 612 -11.65 1.57 22.78
C SER A 612 -12.93 0.85 22.37
N ALA A 613 -13.54 1.23 21.24
CA ALA A 613 -14.71 0.56 20.66
C ALA A 613 -14.37 -0.73 19.91
N GLY A 614 -13.10 -0.98 19.57
CA GLY A 614 -12.63 -2.08 18.75
C GLY A 614 -12.08 -1.64 17.40
N ILE A 615 -11.96 -2.62 16.51
CA ILE A 615 -11.42 -2.46 15.16
C ILE A 615 -12.36 -3.04 14.11
N ARG A 616 -12.11 -2.70 12.85
CA ARG A 616 -12.75 -3.33 11.69
C ARG A 616 -11.73 -3.58 10.58
N PHE A 617 -11.75 -4.76 9.99
CA PHE A 617 -10.99 -5.07 8.80
C PHE A 617 -11.74 -4.58 7.57
N ASN A 618 -11.10 -3.74 6.75
CA ASN A 618 -11.64 -3.32 5.47
C ASN A 618 -11.38 -4.42 4.44
N LEU A 619 -12.44 -5.06 3.97
CA LEU A 619 -12.38 -6.18 3.02
C LEU A 619 -12.29 -5.70 1.58
N HIS A 620 -12.95 -4.58 1.30
CA HIS A 620 -13.00 -3.92 0.01
C HIS A 620 -13.44 -2.48 0.21
N ASN A 621 -12.91 -1.58 -0.59
CA ASN A 621 -13.45 -0.24 -0.78
C ASN A 621 -13.06 0.29 -2.18
N ASN A 622 -13.83 1.24 -2.71
CA ASN A 622 -13.50 1.99 -3.92
C ASN A 622 -13.50 3.51 -3.66
N LYS A 623 -13.18 3.91 -2.44
CA LYS A 623 -13.13 5.32 -2.03
C LYS A 623 -12.15 6.13 -2.88
N TRP A 624 -10.95 5.59 -3.06
CA TRP A 624 -9.86 6.26 -3.76
C TRP A 624 -10.08 6.23 -5.28
N ALA A 625 -9.75 7.30 -5.99
CA ALA A 625 -9.75 7.35 -7.45
C ALA A 625 -8.33 7.23 -7.99
N THR A 626 -7.71 8.32 -8.42
CA THR A 626 -6.34 8.38 -8.94
C THR A 626 -6.10 7.32 -10.01
N ASN A 627 -5.44 6.20 -9.65
CA ASN A 627 -5.15 5.06 -10.54
C ASN A 627 -5.69 3.72 -10.02
N PHE A 628 -6.40 3.74 -8.88
CA PHE A 628 -6.91 2.51 -8.26
C PHE A 628 -8.20 2.01 -8.93
N PRO A 629 -8.49 0.70 -8.85
CA PRO A 629 -9.76 0.15 -9.32
C PRO A 629 -10.98 0.89 -8.76
N MET A 630 -11.84 1.37 -9.67
CA MET A 630 -13.04 2.13 -9.33
C MET A 630 -14.24 1.25 -9.02
N TRP A 631 -14.14 -0.04 -9.30
CA TRP A 631 -15.16 -1.06 -9.03
C TRP A 631 -14.53 -2.44 -8.92
N TRP A 632 -15.17 -3.23 -8.12
CA TRP A 632 -14.88 -4.65 -8.00
C TRP A 632 -16.19 -5.45 -7.85
N GLY A 633 -16.24 -6.66 -8.37
CA GLY A 633 -17.35 -7.59 -8.25
C GLY A 633 -16.90 -9.03 -8.37
N GLY A 634 -17.71 -9.92 -7.87
CA GLY A 634 -17.43 -11.36 -7.81
C GLY A 634 -17.57 -11.93 -6.41
N SER A 635 -17.10 -13.15 -6.23
CA SER A 635 -17.05 -13.80 -4.92
C SER A 635 -15.66 -13.63 -4.31
N PHE A 636 -15.60 -13.49 -2.98
CA PHE A 636 -14.34 -13.28 -2.26
C PHE A 636 -14.36 -14.04 -0.93
N VAL A 637 -13.23 -14.62 -0.55
CA VAL A 637 -13.04 -15.32 0.72
C VAL A 637 -12.00 -14.57 1.53
N ALA A 638 -12.41 -14.00 2.66
CA ALA A 638 -11.52 -13.37 3.63
C ALA A 638 -11.33 -14.30 4.83
N ARG A 639 -10.13 -14.80 5.03
CA ARG A 639 -9.79 -15.73 6.12
C ARG A 639 -9.03 -14.99 7.22
N PHE A 640 -9.34 -15.37 8.46
CA PHE A 640 -8.71 -14.86 9.66
C PHE A 640 -8.38 -16.02 10.59
N VAL A 641 -7.22 -16.00 11.20
CA VAL A 641 -6.92 -16.88 12.34
C VAL A 641 -7.12 -16.10 13.62
N ILE A 642 -8.08 -16.53 14.42
CA ILE A 642 -8.36 -15.97 15.75
C ILE A 642 -7.65 -16.85 16.78
N GLU A 643 -6.74 -16.27 17.54
CA GLU A 643 -6.08 -16.95 18.65
C GLU A 643 -6.52 -16.30 19.98
N ILE A 644 -6.96 -17.15 20.89
CA ILE A 644 -7.38 -16.77 22.25
C ILE A 644 -6.55 -17.56 23.26
N GLY A 645 -5.77 -16.86 24.04
CA GLY A 645 -4.88 -17.47 25.00
C GLY A 645 -4.76 -16.68 26.31
N PRO A 646 -4.11 -17.25 27.33
CA PRO A 646 -3.77 -16.51 28.54
C PRO A 646 -2.85 -15.34 28.18
N THR A 647 -2.86 -14.29 29.00
CA THR A 647 -1.87 -13.22 28.89
C THR A 647 -0.49 -13.84 29.14
N VAL A 648 0.36 -13.90 28.13
CA VAL A 648 1.78 -14.25 28.35
C VAL A 648 2.37 -13.06 29.10
N ALA A 649 2.99 -13.32 30.23
CA ALA A 649 3.61 -12.32 31.11
C ALA A 649 4.83 -11.67 30.42
#